data_93253cb7f21c5f352d9d0959e6cc0dc0
#
_entry.id   93253cb7f21c5f352d9d0959e6cc0dc0
#
_cell.length_a   1.000
_cell.length_b   1.000
_cell.length_c   1.000
_cell.angle_alpha   90.00
_cell.angle_beta   90.00
_cell.angle_gamma   90.00
#
_symmetry.space_group_name_H-M   'P 1'
#
loop_
_entity.id
_entity.type
_entity.pdbx_description
1 polymer ?
#
loop_
_entity_poly.entity_id
_entity_poly.type
_entity_poly.pdbx_seq_one_letter_code
_entity_poly.pdbx_strand_id
1 'polypeptide(L)'
;MAASNYTARHLSVLEGLEAVRKRPGMYIGSTDSRGLMHCLWEIIDNSVDEALAGYGQSIQIILYRDGSVEVQDDGRGIPTDVEPRTGLSGLEVVFTKLHAGGKFGGGSYTASGGLHGVGASVVNALSSRLDVQVDRGSKTYQMSFRHGLPGVFDSGRTPKPEDSFTPADEKHPALQIVGRAKRGVTGTRVRYWADPQIFTPDARFSYEDLVARARQTSFLIPGLRIAIRDERRIPGTPGEFGPYEEVFQHDGGISEFVEFLAHDSAVTDIWRFSGRGSFTETVPVLGSDGRSKLTEVDRECEVDIALRWGIGYETTIRSFVNIIATPKGGTHATGFEQGLLKTFRKHLADNARKFKVGSDKIEKDDALAGLTAVLTVRLAEPQFEGQTKEILGTPAVRQIVSKVVGDQLKARLNSTARAEKAQATALCEKVVSEMKTRISARIHKETQRRKTALESSSMPTKLVDCRSTNVEHSELFIVEGDSALGTARLARSSAYQALLPIRGKILNTQRASVTDMLANAECAALIQVIGAGSGRTFELEGARYSKVIMMTDADVDGAHIRTLLLTLMYRYMRPLIEDGRVYAAVPPLHRVEVINRGKPNEMVYTYSERQLHELLGQLQAEGKGYKEPIQRYKGLGEMDADQLAETTMDPRHRMLRRIRIEDAEAAEQAFSLLMGAEVAPRKEFIIAGAHQLDQDNIDI
;
A
#
# COMPACT_ATOMS: atom_id res chain seq x y z
N MET A 1 -28.05 -46.07 -3.17
CA MET A 1 -27.19 -45.05 -3.75
C MET A 1 -26.30 -45.72 -4.78
N ALA A 2 -26.49 -45.45 -6.07
CA ALA A 2 -25.70 -46.04 -7.12
C ALA A 2 -24.25 -45.46 -7.02
N ALA A 3 -23.28 -46.34 -6.88
CA ALA A 3 -21.87 -45.97 -6.97
C ALA A 3 -21.63 -45.33 -8.34
N SER A 4 -21.30 -44.06 -8.37
CA SER A 4 -20.92 -43.38 -9.61
C SER A 4 -19.74 -44.12 -10.20
N ASN A 5 -19.88 -44.62 -11.44
CA ASN A 5 -18.83 -45.27 -12.21
C ASN A 5 -17.76 -44.22 -12.58
N TYR A 6 -16.96 -43.79 -11.60
CA TYR A 6 -15.80 -42.91 -11.84
C TYR A 6 -14.69 -43.78 -12.43
N THR A 7 -14.40 -43.57 -13.71
CA THR A 7 -13.38 -44.28 -14.47
C THR A 7 -12.40 -43.34 -15.08
N ALA A 8 -11.24 -43.80 -15.53
CA ALA A 8 -10.22 -43.00 -16.20
C ALA A 8 -10.75 -42.19 -17.41
N ARG A 9 -11.88 -42.57 -17.98
CA ARG A 9 -12.56 -41.82 -19.06
C ARG A 9 -13.08 -40.46 -18.63
N HIS A 10 -13.23 -40.24 -17.32
CA HIS A 10 -13.67 -38.97 -16.74
C HIS A 10 -12.49 -38.05 -16.38
N LEU A 11 -11.25 -38.50 -16.59
CA LEU A 11 -10.04 -37.70 -16.42
C LEU A 11 -9.80 -36.92 -17.72
N SER A 12 -9.78 -35.58 -17.61
CA SER A 12 -9.31 -34.71 -18.70
C SER A 12 -7.85 -34.31 -18.42
N VAL A 13 -6.97 -34.61 -19.34
CA VAL A 13 -5.58 -34.12 -19.30
C VAL A 13 -5.52 -32.82 -20.10
N LEU A 14 -5.04 -31.77 -19.47
CA LEU A 14 -4.80 -30.46 -20.09
C LEU A 14 -3.30 -30.28 -20.26
N GLU A 15 -2.86 -29.96 -21.46
CA GLU A 15 -1.45 -29.75 -21.76
C GLU A 15 -1.17 -28.29 -22.18
N GLY A 16 0.03 -27.82 -21.87
CA GLY A 16 0.54 -26.53 -22.33
C GLY A 16 -0.35 -25.33 -21.94
N LEU A 17 -0.56 -24.43 -22.91
CA LEU A 17 -1.28 -23.18 -22.70
C LEU A 17 -2.81 -23.35 -22.55
N GLU A 18 -3.35 -24.49 -22.98
CA GLU A 18 -4.78 -24.81 -22.78
C GLU A 18 -5.11 -24.95 -21.28
N ALA A 19 -4.19 -25.52 -20.50
CA ALA A 19 -4.34 -25.61 -19.04
C ALA A 19 -4.44 -24.24 -18.38
N VAL A 20 -3.66 -23.27 -18.85
CA VAL A 20 -3.68 -21.88 -18.39
C VAL A 20 -5.04 -21.24 -18.67
N ARG A 21 -5.56 -21.37 -19.89
CA ARG A 21 -6.86 -20.81 -20.27
C ARG A 21 -8.03 -21.38 -19.49
N LYS A 22 -8.01 -22.68 -19.18
CA LYS A 22 -9.06 -23.35 -18.41
C LYS A 22 -9.02 -23.02 -16.92
N ARG A 23 -7.83 -22.73 -16.37
CA ARG A 23 -7.66 -22.45 -14.92
C ARG A 23 -6.77 -21.24 -14.68
N PRO A 24 -7.15 -20.06 -15.19
CA PRO A 24 -6.32 -18.85 -15.10
C PRO A 24 -5.98 -18.47 -13.65
N GLY A 25 -6.90 -18.65 -12.71
CA GLY A 25 -6.68 -18.35 -11.29
C GLY A 25 -5.51 -19.08 -10.65
N MET A 26 -5.08 -20.24 -11.18
CA MET A 26 -3.88 -20.94 -10.70
C MET A 26 -2.58 -20.19 -11.03
N TYR A 27 -2.58 -19.37 -12.10
CA TYR A 27 -1.40 -18.68 -12.60
C TYR A 27 -1.39 -17.18 -12.26
N ILE A 28 -2.56 -16.54 -12.28
CA ILE A 28 -2.69 -15.09 -12.06
C ILE A 28 -3.53 -14.71 -10.83
N GLY A 29 -3.95 -15.70 -10.02
CA GLY A 29 -4.69 -15.51 -8.78
C GLY A 29 -6.17 -15.20 -8.95
N SER A 30 -6.55 -14.31 -9.87
CA SER A 30 -7.94 -13.93 -10.17
C SER A 30 -8.10 -13.52 -11.63
N THR A 31 -9.35 -13.31 -12.08
CA THR A 31 -9.67 -12.82 -13.43
C THR A 31 -10.27 -11.41 -13.41
N ASP A 32 -10.21 -10.73 -12.28
CA ASP A 32 -10.57 -9.33 -12.10
C ASP A 32 -9.39 -8.39 -12.46
N SER A 33 -9.48 -7.11 -12.11
CA SER A 33 -8.40 -6.13 -12.32
C SER A 33 -7.07 -6.55 -11.69
N ARG A 34 -7.07 -7.29 -10.57
CA ARG A 34 -5.82 -7.77 -9.93
C ARG A 34 -5.10 -8.80 -10.80
N GLY A 35 -5.85 -9.78 -11.35
CA GLY A 35 -5.27 -10.75 -12.27
C GLY A 35 -4.80 -10.11 -13.57
N LEU A 36 -5.53 -9.10 -14.07
CA LEU A 36 -5.14 -8.33 -15.23
C LEU A 36 -3.83 -7.55 -14.99
N MET A 37 -3.71 -6.90 -13.84
CA MET A 37 -2.46 -6.25 -13.42
C MET A 37 -1.32 -7.25 -13.25
N HIS A 38 -1.60 -8.47 -12.76
CA HIS A 38 -0.58 -9.51 -12.65
C HIS A 38 0.02 -9.87 -14.01
N CYS A 39 -0.81 -9.99 -15.07
CA CYS A 39 -0.32 -10.17 -16.42
C CYS A 39 0.61 -9.04 -16.87
N LEU A 40 0.26 -7.80 -16.56
CA LEU A 40 1.12 -6.65 -16.89
C LEU A 40 2.45 -6.70 -16.12
N TRP A 41 2.41 -7.08 -14.85
CA TRP A 41 3.63 -7.24 -14.04
C TRP A 41 4.58 -8.28 -14.64
N GLU A 42 4.10 -9.41 -15.12
CA GLU A 42 4.94 -10.45 -15.71
C GLU A 42 5.69 -9.96 -16.95
N ILE A 43 5.08 -9.09 -17.77
CA ILE A 43 5.76 -8.50 -18.93
C ILE A 43 6.75 -7.42 -18.50
N ILE A 44 6.37 -6.54 -17.56
CA ILE A 44 7.26 -5.50 -17.03
C ILE A 44 8.47 -6.12 -16.34
N ASP A 45 8.27 -7.15 -15.53
CA ASP A 45 9.35 -7.80 -14.78
C ASP A 45 10.38 -8.44 -15.71
N ASN A 46 10.01 -8.87 -16.92
CA ASN A 46 11.00 -9.32 -17.91
C ASN A 46 11.92 -8.19 -18.39
N SER A 47 11.37 -7.01 -18.64
CA SER A 47 12.13 -5.81 -18.99
C SER A 47 12.99 -5.31 -17.84
N VAL A 48 12.46 -5.38 -16.60
CA VAL A 48 13.18 -5.03 -15.38
C VAL A 48 14.34 -5.99 -15.09
N ASP A 49 14.19 -7.29 -15.39
CA ASP A 49 15.27 -8.26 -15.27
C ASP A 49 16.44 -7.97 -16.23
N GLU A 50 16.17 -7.48 -17.45
CA GLU A 50 17.22 -7.01 -18.37
C GLU A 50 17.96 -5.80 -17.81
N ALA A 51 17.22 -4.85 -17.20
CA ALA A 51 17.83 -3.68 -16.55
C ALA A 51 18.63 -4.08 -15.29
N LEU A 52 18.11 -5.00 -14.47
CA LEU A 52 18.80 -5.52 -13.29
C LEU A 52 20.12 -6.23 -13.65
N ALA A 53 20.13 -6.92 -14.81
CA ALA A 53 21.33 -7.55 -15.36
C ALA A 53 22.29 -6.55 -16.04
N GLY A 54 21.95 -5.26 -16.11
CA GLY A 54 22.78 -4.20 -16.67
C GLY A 54 22.68 -4.05 -18.19
N TYR A 55 21.69 -4.66 -18.83
CA TYR A 55 21.55 -4.64 -20.30
C TYR A 55 20.52 -3.64 -20.83
N GLY A 56 19.66 -3.09 -19.97
CA GLY A 56 18.66 -2.09 -20.32
C GLY A 56 18.70 -0.87 -19.38
N GLN A 57 18.31 0.30 -19.90
CA GLN A 57 18.29 1.56 -19.14
C GLN A 57 16.93 2.26 -19.24
N SER A 58 16.05 1.81 -20.12
CA SER A 58 14.76 2.45 -20.36
C SER A 58 13.65 1.44 -20.54
N ILE A 59 12.54 1.66 -19.87
CA ILE A 59 11.28 0.93 -20.05
C ILE A 59 10.18 1.94 -20.35
N GLN A 60 9.41 1.72 -21.40
CA GLN A 60 8.23 2.51 -21.71
C GLN A 60 6.98 1.63 -21.60
N ILE A 61 5.95 2.12 -20.92
CA ILE A 61 4.68 1.44 -20.75
C ILE A 61 3.57 2.34 -21.27
N ILE A 62 2.74 1.82 -22.17
CA ILE A 62 1.66 2.59 -22.80
C ILE A 62 0.34 1.87 -22.60
N LEU A 63 -0.63 2.58 -21.97
CA LEU A 63 -2.01 2.13 -21.84
C LEU A 63 -2.83 2.75 -22.98
N TYR A 64 -3.25 1.92 -23.95
CA TYR A 64 -3.98 2.40 -25.12
C TYR A 64 -5.49 2.50 -24.91
N ARG A 65 -6.15 3.36 -25.70
CA ARG A 65 -7.61 3.55 -25.68
C ARG A 65 -8.40 2.29 -26.08
N ASP A 66 -7.80 1.42 -26.86
CA ASP A 66 -8.41 0.16 -27.31
C ASP A 66 -8.34 -0.96 -26.26
N GLY A 67 -7.90 -0.64 -25.04
CA GLY A 67 -7.77 -1.59 -23.96
C GLY A 67 -6.49 -2.42 -23.97
N SER A 68 -5.62 -2.25 -25.00
CA SER A 68 -4.31 -2.90 -25.01
C SER A 68 -3.30 -2.18 -24.14
N VAL A 69 -2.25 -2.91 -23.77
CA VAL A 69 -1.08 -2.35 -23.12
C VAL A 69 0.18 -2.77 -23.86
N GLU A 70 1.14 -1.87 -23.92
CA GLU A 70 2.45 -2.09 -24.54
C GLU A 70 3.55 -1.84 -23.51
N VAL A 71 4.53 -2.74 -23.49
CA VAL A 71 5.77 -2.58 -22.70
C VAL A 71 6.94 -2.70 -23.68
N GLN A 72 7.81 -1.72 -23.67
CA GLN A 72 9.01 -1.67 -24.50
C GLN A 72 10.23 -1.45 -23.61
N ASP A 73 11.31 -2.21 -23.86
CA ASP A 73 12.63 -2.03 -23.25
C ASP A 73 13.72 -1.83 -24.32
N ASP A 74 14.89 -1.40 -23.86
CA ASP A 74 16.11 -1.28 -24.63
C ASP A 74 17.16 -2.34 -24.24
N GLY A 75 16.71 -3.48 -23.70
CA GLY A 75 17.54 -4.63 -23.32
C GLY A 75 18.17 -5.34 -24.52
N ARG A 76 18.72 -6.53 -24.31
CA ARG A 76 19.40 -7.32 -25.38
C ARG A 76 18.46 -7.81 -26.48
N GLY A 77 17.15 -7.77 -26.25
CA GLY A 77 16.13 -8.42 -27.08
C GLY A 77 16.09 -9.95 -26.90
N ILE A 78 14.89 -10.50 -26.89
CA ILE A 78 14.68 -11.96 -26.78
C ILE A 78 15.43 -12.68 -27.91
N PRO A 79 16.12 -13.83 -27.64
CA PRO A 79 16.77 -14.60 -28.66
C PRO A 79 15.83 -15.01 -29.81
N THR A 80 16.28 -14.81 -31.05
CA THR A 80 15.52 -15.14 -32.27
C THR A 80 16.06 -16.34 -33.03
N ASP A 81 17.22 -16.86 -32.61
CA ASP A 81 17.83 -18.10 -33.10
C ASP A 81 17.02 -19.33 -32.64
N VAL A 82 17.27 -20.45 -33.32
CA VAL A 82 16.56 -21.71 -33.06
C VAL A 82 17.10 -22.36 -31.79
N GLU A 83 16.21 -22.71 -30.88
CA GLU A 83 16.54 -23.51 -29.69
C GLU A 83 16.70 -25.00 -30.12
N PRO A 84 17.88 -25.62 -29.86
CA PRO A 84 18.20 -26.92 -30.44
C PRO A 84 17.28 -28.08 -30.03
N ARG A 85 16.68 -28.04 -28.83
CA ARG A 85 15.85 -29.13 -28.29
C ARG A 85 14.43 -29.12 -28.86
N THR A 86 13.89 -27.92 -29.11
CA THR A 86 12.50 -27.75 -29.53
C THR A 86 12.40 -27.53 -31.04
N GLY A 87 13.47 -27.07 -31.71
CA GLY A 87 13.46 -26.64 -33.09
C GLY A 87 12.71 -25.35 -33.36
N LEU A 88 12.24 -24.66 -32.29
CA LEU A 88 11.51 -23.39 -32.34
C LEU A 88 12.47 -22.22 -32.17
N SER A 89 12.08 -21.02 -32.60
CA SER A 89 12.83 -19.82 -32.27
C SER A 89 12.77 -19.54 -30.77
N GLY A 90 13.81 -18.93 -30.21
CA GLY A 90 13.82 -18.56 -28.79
C GLY A 90 12.62 -17.70 -28.42
N LEU A 91 12.19 -16.80 -29.30
CA LEU A 91 11.00 -15.98 -29.14
C LEU A 91 9.72 -16.83 -29.00
N GLU A 92 9.56 -17.82 -29.85
CA GLU A 92 8.42 -18.74 -29.83
C GLU A 92 8.44 -19.59 -28.54
N VAL A 93 9.61 -20.09 -28.16
CA VAL A 93 9.79 -20.87 -26.91
C VAL A 93 9.33 -20.07 -25.69
N VAL A 94 9.75 -18.81 -25.55
CA VAL A 94 9.40 -17.94 -24.41
C VAL A 94 7.88 -17.71 -24.30
N PHE A 95 7.17 -17.58 -25.43
CA PHE A 95 5.74 -17.27 -25.41
C PHE A 95 4.83 -18.50 -25.51
N THR A 96 5.33 -19.69 -25.91
CA THR A 96 4.48 -20.88 -26.08
C THR A 96 4.79 -22.04 -25.13
N LYS A 97 5.96 -22.06 -24.52
CA LYS A 97 6.34 -23.16 -23.61
C LYS A 97 6.32 -22.69 -22.16
N LEU A 98 5.63 -23.47 -21.30
CA LEU A 98 5.69 -23.27 -19.86
C LEU A 98 7.04 -23.76 -19.35
N HIS A 99 7.56 -23.12 -18.30
CA HIS A 99 8.86 -23.46 -17.70
C HIS A 99 10.03 -23.39 -18.67
N ALA A 100 10.00 -22.40 -19.56
CA ALA A 100 11.07 -22.13 -20.52
C ALA A 100 11.61 -20.71 -20.35
N GLY A 101 12.92 -20.54 -20.47
CA GLY A 101 13.57 -19.23 -20.39
C GLY A 101 15.05 -19.31 -20.03
N GLY A 102 15.78 -18.25 -20.33
CA GLY A 102 17.23 -18.14 -20.08
C GLY A 102 17.61 -17.91 -18.61
N LYS A 103 16.63 -17.90 -17.70
CA LYS A 103 16.80 -17.68 -16.26
C LYS A 103 17.05 -18.99 -15.48
N PHE A 104 16.93 -20.13 -16.13
CA PHE A 104 17.25 -21.45 -15.57
C PHE A 104 18.69 -21.84 -15.90
N GLY A 105 19.54 -22.05 -14.90
CA GLY A 105 20.89 -22.62 -15.07
C GLY A 105 22.07 -21.67 -15.08
N GLY A 106 21.99 -20.53 -14.41
CA GLY A 106 23.15 -19.79 -13.89
C GLY A 106 24.06 -19.07 -14.89
N GLY A 107 23.70 -18.95 -16.17
CA GLY A 107 24.63 -18.39 -17.18
C GLY A 107 24.41 -16.93 -17.56
N SER A 108 23.18 -16.43 -17.54
CA SER A 108 22.85 -15.12 -18.12
C SER A 108 22.33 -14.09 -17.13
N TYR A 109 21.87 -14.53 -15.95
CA TYR A 109 21.31 -13.66 -14.90
C TYR A 109 21.84 -14.09 -13.53
N THR A 110 22.49 -13.18 -12.82
CA THR A 110 22.96 -13.39 -11.44
C THR A 110 21.85 -13.22 -10.41
N ALA A 111 20.83 -12.44 -10.75
CA ALA A 111 19.61 -12.23 -9.97
C ALA A 111 18.46 -11.92 -10.95
N SER A 112 17.27 -12.43 -10.68
CA SER A 112 16.09 -12.12 -11.48
C SER A 112 14.83 -12.15 -10.62
N GLY A 113 13.80 -11.37 -11.02
CA GLY A 113 12.45 -11.40 -10.44
C GLY A 113 11.61 -12.54 -10.98
N GLY A 114 11.81 -12.89 -12.26
CA GLY A 114 11.11 -13.97 -12.95
C GLY A 114 11.75 -15.34 -12.68
N LEU A 115 11.25 -16.09 -11.68
CA LEU A 115 11.84 -17.36 -11.24
C LEU A 115 11.23 -18.61 -11.89
N HIS A 116 10.03 -18.51 -12.46
CA HIS A 116 9.25 -19.69 -12.85
C HIS A 116 9.25 -19.95 -14.36
N GLY A 117 9.67 -18.97 -15.18
CA GLY A 117 9.70 -19.10 -16.66
C GLY A 117 8.33 -19.36 -17.29
N VAL A 118 7.26 -18.84 -16.67
CA VAL A 118 5.88 -19.03 -17.17
C VAL A 118 5.18 -17.73 -17.50
N GLY A 119 5.66 -16.58 -17.02
CA GLY A 119 4.94 -15.30 -17.09
C GLY A 119 4.53 -14.92 -18.49
N ALA A 120 5.48 -14.84 -19.43
CA ALA A 120 5.20 -14.46 -20.83
C ALA A 120 4.24 -15.42 -21.54
N SER A 121 4.40 -16.73 -21.35
CA SER A 121 3.53 -17.74 -21.94
C SER A 121 2.12 -17.74 -21.33
N VAL A 122 1.99 -17.43 -20.04
CA VAL A 122 0.71 -17.24 -19.36
C VAL A 122 -0.02 -16.00 -19.91
N VAL A 123 0.67 -14.87 -20.04
CA VAL A 123 0.08 -13.65 -20.63
C VAL A 123 -0.37 -13.91 -22.07
N ASN A 124 0.45 -14.61 -22.87
CA ASN A 124 0.08 -15.00 -24.21
C ASN A 124 -1.18 -15.87 -24.25
N ALA A 125 -1.26 -16.87 -23.38
CA ALA A 125 -2.44 -17.75 -23.31
C ALA A 125 -3.72 -16.99 -22.92
N LEU A 126 -3.62 -15.95 -22.09
CA LEU A 126 -4.74 -15.16 -21.58
C LEU A 126 -5.04 -13.90 -22.41
N SER A 127 -4.40 -13.78 -23.58
CA SER A 127 -4.60 -12.67 -24.52
C SER A 127 -5.42 -13.10 -25.72
N SER A 128 -6.35 -12.26 -26.17
CA SER A 128 -7.03 -12.42 -27.46
C SER A 128 -6.08 -12.17 -28.63
N ARG A 129 -5.12 -11.25 -28.42
CA ARG A 129 -4.01 -10.98 -29.33
C ARG A 129 -2.79 -10.56 -28.52
N LEU A 130 -1.62 -11.01 -28.96
CA LEU A 130 -0.33 -10.55 -28.44
C LEU A 130 0.65 -10.40 -29.61
N ASP A 131 1.26 -9.22 -29.72
CA ASP A 131 2.28 -8.90 -30.73
C ASP A 131 3.61 -8.63 -30.03
N VAL A 132 4.68 -9.27 -30.53
CA VAL A 132 6.04 -9.08 -30.01
C VAL A 132 6.93 -8.59 -31.15
N GLN A 133 7.68 -7.52 -30.90
CA GLN A 133 8.75 -7.06 -31.78
C GLN A 133 10.08 -7.11 -31.00
N VAL A 134 11.12 -7.57 -31.69
CA VAL A 134 12.47 -7.66 -31.15
C VAL A 134 13.46 -7.02 -32.11
N ASP A 135 14.18 -6.01 -31.62
CA ASP A 135 15.32 -5.43 -32.32
C ASP A 135 16.59 -6.15 -31.88
N ARG A 136 17.21 -6.91 -32.82
CA ARG A 136 18.42 -7.69 -32.57
C ARG A 136 19.22 -7.90 -33.85
N GLY A 137 20.56 -7.79 -33.80
CA GLY A 137 21.41 -8.03 -34.95
C GLY A 137 21.11 -7.12 -36.17
N SER A 138 20.74 -5.85 -35.93
CA SER A 138 20.34 -4.86 -36.93
C SER A 138 19.08 -5.25 -37.74
N LYS A 139 18.26 -6.13 -37.24
CA LYS A 139 16.97 -6.54 -37.79
C LYS A 139 15.87 -6.33 -36.75
N THR A 140 14.67 -6.02 -37.24
CA THR A 140 13.45 -6.02 -36.43
C THR A 140 12.66 -7.28 -36.78
N TYR A 141 12.53 -8.14 -35.77
CA TYR A 141 11.73 -9.36 -35.84
C TYR A 141 10.37 -9.11 -35.26
N GLN A 142 9.35 -9.79 -35.76
CA GLN A 142 7.99 -9.76 -35.23
C GLN A 142 7.41 -11.16 -35.18
N MET A 143 6.65 -11.42 -34.12
CA MET A 143 5.81 -12.60 -33.95
C MET A 143 4.49 -12.20 -33.31
N SER A 144 3.40 -12.76 -33.80
CA SER A 144 2.06 -12.49 -33.28
C SER A 144 1.37 -13.78 -32.85
N PHE A 145 0.46 -13.64 -31.89
CA PHE A 145 -0.25 -14.77 -31.31
C PHE A 145 -1.73 -14.45 -31.13
N ARG A 146 -2.59 -15.46 -31.35
CA ARG A 146 -4.00 -15.44 -30.98
C ARG A 146 -4.28 -16.56 -29.99
N HIS A 147 -4.72 -16.23 -28.78
CA HIS A 147 -5.02 -17.20 -27.70
C HIS A 147 -3.87 -18.19 -27.46
N GLY A 148 -2.64 -17.71 -27.52
CA GLY A 148 -1.44 -18.53 -27.34
C GLY A 148 -0.91 -19.21 -28.61
N LEU A 149 -1.65 -19.23 -29.69
CA LEU A 149 -1.23 -19.84 -30.97
C LEU A 149 -0.41 -18.85 -31.81
N PRO A 150 0.79 -19.21 -32.27
CA PRO A 150 1.58 -18.35 -33.15
C PRO A 150 0.97 -18.27 -34.58
N GLY A 151 1.10 -17.08 -35.20
CA GLY A 151 0.60 -16.86 -36.54
C GLY A 151 0.77 -15.44 -37.02
N VAL A 152 0.03 -15.07 -38.05
CA VAL A 152 0.11 -13.77 -38.71
C VAL A 152 -1.29 -13.14 -38.73
N PHE A 153 -1.37 -11.87 -38.34
CA PHE A 153 -2.57 -11.06 -38.53
C PHE A 153 -2.48 -10.24 -39.81
N ASP A 154 -3.57 -10.24 -40.56
CA ASP A 154 -3.75 -9.30 -41.66
C ASP A 154 -4.33 -8.00 -41.11
N SER A 155 -3.43 -7.16 -40.58
CA SER A 155 -3.78 -5.93 -39.89
C SER A 155 -3.55 -4.72 -40.77
N GLY A 156 -4.50 -3.78 -40.73
CA GLY A 156 -4.33 -2.45 -41.25
C GLY A 156 -3.34 -1.61 -40.45
N ARG A 157 -3.45 -0.26 -40.53
CA ARG A 157 -2.58 0.65 -39.73
C ARG A 157 -2.76 0.55 -38.22
N THR A 158 -3.93 0.11 -37.75
CA THR A 158 -4.25 -0.01 -36.33
C THR A 158 -4.55 -1.48 -36.03
N PRO A 159 -3.66 -2.20 -35.32
CA PRO A 159 -3.87 -3.61 -34.97
C PRO A 159 -5.10 -3.77 -34.07
N LYS A 160 -5.91 -4.81 -34.31
CA LYS A 160 -7.09 -5.17 -33.52
C LYS A 160 -7.13 -6.68 -33.25
N PRO A 161 -7.73 -7.13 -32.13
CA PRO A 161 -7.89 -8.57 -31.90
C PRO A 161 -8.74 -9.30 -32.91
N GLU A 162 -9.68 -8.60 -33.56
CA GLU A 162 -10.63 -9.14 -34.55
C GLU A 162 -10.04 -9.28 -35.95
N ASP A 163 -8.84 -8.74 -36.20
CA ASP A 163 -8.18 -8.82 -37.51
C ASP A 163 -8.07 -10.29 -37.97
N SER A 164 -8.10 -10.54 -39.29
CA SER A 164 -7.95 -11.88 -39.84
C SER A 164 -6.64 -12.51 -39.39
N PHE A 165 -6.68 -13.75 -38.94
CA PHE A 165 -5.53 -14.46 -38.39
C PHE A 165 -5.28 -15.76 -39.10
N THR A 166 -4.05 -15.96 -39.53
CA THR A 166 -3.60 -17.21 -40.16
C THR A 166 -2.60 -17.88 -39.19
N PRO A 167 -2.89 -19.10 -38.69
CA PRO A 167 -1.93 -19.86 -37.91
C PRO A 167 -0.63 -20.09 -38.64
N ALA A 168 0.48 -20.15 -37.92
CA ALA A 168 1.79 -20.39 -38.53
C ALA A 168 1.86 -21.78 -39.16
N ASP A 169 2.40 -21.82 -40.39
CA ASP A 169 2.71 -23.03 -41.15
C ASP A 169 4.01 -22.85 -41.96
N GLU A 170 4.37 -23.80 -42.77
CA GLU A 170 5.58 -23.71 -43.63
C GLU A 170 5.56 -22.52 -44.60
N LYS A 171 4.38 -22.07 -45.06
CA LYS A 171 4.21 -20.92 -45.93
C LYS A 171 4.13 -19.58 -45.23
N HIS A 172 3.67 -19.62 -43.98
CA HIS A 172 3.49 -18.46 -43.12
C HIS A 172 4.27 -18.67 -41.83
N PRO A 173 5.60 -18.48 -41.81
CA PRO A 173 6.42 -18.67 -40.63
C PRO A 173 6.00 -17.68 -39.54
N ALA A 174 5.93 -18.17 -38.31
CA ALA A 174 5.52 -17.36 -37.16
C ALA A 174 6.47 -16.16 -36.93
N LEU A 175 7.78 -16.40 -37.05
CA LEU A 175 8.80 -15.36 -36.88
C LEU A 175 9.06 -14.67 -38.24
N GLN A 176 8.79 -13.38 -38.29
CA GLN A 176 8.98 -12.55 -39.48
C GLN A 176 10.04 -11.48 -39.26
N ILE A 177 10.77 -11.12 -40.33
CA ILE A 177 11.63 -9.93 -40.31
C ILE A 177 10.83 -8.81 -41.00
N VAL A 178 10.43 -7.82 -40.17
CA VAL A 178 9.56 -6.72 -40.61
C VAL A 178 10.31 -5.42 -40.89
N GLY A 179 11.59 -5.35 -40.51
CA GLY A 179 12.38 -4.14 -40.72
C GLY A 179 13.87 -4.30 -40.42
N ARG A 180 14.57 -3.17 -40.46
CA ARG A 180 15.96 -3.04 -40.05
C ARG A 180 16.07 -2.13 -38.82
N ALA A 181 16.65 -2.64 -37.77
CA ALA A 181 17.01 -1.83 -36.61
C ALA A 181 18.31 -1.05 -36.89
N LYS A 182 18.45 0.12 -36.31
CA LYS A 182 19.72 0.87 -36.37
C LYS A 182 20.84 0.04 -35.72
N ARG A 183 22.06 0.19 -36.22
CA ARG A 183 23.24 -0.52 -35.66
C ARG A 183 23.39 -0.22 -34.15
N GLY A 184 23.46 -1.27 -33.36
CA GLY A 184 23.61 -1.15 -31.89
C GLY A 184 22.29 -0.93 -31.12
N VAL A 185 21.16 -0.79 -31.81
CA VAL A 185 19.84 -0.76 -31.16
C VAL A 185 19.36 -2.18 -30.96
N THR A 186 19.01 -2.49 -29.72
CA THR A 186 18.39 -3.74 -29.28
C THR A 186 17.20 -3.43 -28.37
N GLY A 187 16.31 -4.38 -28.20
CA GLY A 187 15.20 -4.26 -27.27
C GLY A 187 14.06 -5.20 -27.58
N THR A 188 13.10 -5.22 -26.70
CA THR A 188 11.85 -5.97 -26.86
C THR A 188 10.66 -5.06 -26.70
N ARG A 189 9.63 -5.23 -27.51
CA ARG A 189 8.33 -4.56 -27.39
C ARG A 189 7.25 -5.63 -27.40
N VAL A 190 6.42 -5.64 -26.39
CA VAL A 190 5.28 -6.55 -26.24
C VAL A 190 4.01 -5.73 -26.12
N ARG A 191 3.08 -5.92 -27.04
CA ARG A 191 1.73 -5.34 -26.96
C ARG A 191 0.70 -6.45 -26.91
N TYR A 192 -0.25 -6.38 -25.97
CA TYR A 192 -1.28 -7.40 -25.87
C TYR A 192 -2.65 -6.83 -25.49
N TRP A 193 -3.67 -7.56 -25.88
CA TRP A 193 -5.08 -7.35 -25.56
C TRP A 193 -5.55 -8.51 -24.70
N ALA A 194 -5.95 -8.23 -23.47
CA ALA A 194 -6.50 -9.24 -22.58
C ALA A 194 -7.76 -9.89 -23.19
N ASP A 195 -7.91 -11.19 -22.99
CA ASP A 195 -9.05 -11.92 -23.57
C ASP A 195 -10.33 -11.65 -22.77
N PRO A 196 -11.37 -11.02 -23.37
CA PRO A 196 -12.64 -10.75 -22.71
C PRO A 196 -13.44 -12.01 -22.36
N GLN A 197 -13.07 -13.19 -22.88
CA GLN A 197 -13.64 -14.47 -22.49
C GLN A 197 -13.09 -14.98 -21.15
N ILE A 198 -11.95 -14.44 -20.70
CA ILE A 198 -11.25 -14.85 -19.48
C ILE A 198 -11.46 -13.82 -18.36
N PHE A 199 -11.21 -12.54 -18.68
CA PHE A 199 -11.30 -11.46 -17.70
C PHE A 199 -12.72 -10.93 -17.56
N THR A 200 -13.06 -10.50 -16.34
CA THR A 200 -14.38 -9.91 -16.07
C THR A 200 -14.57 -8.60 -16.87
N PRO A 201 -15.82 -8.26 -17.25
CA PRO A 201 -16.08 -7.07 -18.07
C PRO A 201 -15.67 -5.73 -17.44
N ASP A 202 -15.53 -5.69 -16.14
CA ASP A 202 -15.11 -4.55 -15.33
C ASP A 202 -13.59 -4.51 -15.07
N ALA A 203 -12.85 -5.56 -15.43
CA ALA A 203 -11.40 -5.59 -15.28
C ALA A 203 -10.73 -4.45 -16.06
N ARG A 204 -9.90 -3.65 -15.38
CA ARG A 204 -9.18 -2.52 -15.97
C ARG A 204 -7.76 -2.46 -15.43
N PHE A 205 -6.83 -2.00 -16.26
CA PHE A 205 -5.49 -1.65 -15.82
C PHE A 205 -5.56 -0.42 -14.88
N SER A 206 -5.05 -0.57 -13.67
CA SER A 206 -4.93 0.49 -12.68
C SER A 206 -3.70 1.34 -13.00
N TYR A 207 -3.91 2.63 -13.25
CA TYR A 207 -2.82 3.58 -13.47
C TYR A 207 -2.06 3.86 -12.17
N GLU A 208 -2.78 3.97 -11.07
CA GLU A 208 -2.25 4.25 -9.74
C GLU A 208 -1.29 3.13 -9.30
N ASP A 209 -1.68 1.86 -9.45
CA ASP A 209 -0.82 0.72 -9.11
C ASP A 209 0.41 0.66 -10.02
N LEU A 210 0.24 1.00 -11.30
CA LEU A 210 1.33 1.06 -12.26
C LEU A 210 2.36 2.13 -11.88
N VAL A 211 1.90 3.33 -11.55
CA VAL A 211 2.72 4.46 -11.09
C VAL A 211 3.47 4.10 -9.79
N ALA A 212 2.76 3.53 -8.82
CA ALA A 212 3.36 3.13 -7.54
C ALA A 212 4.48 2.11 -7.74
N ARG A 213 4.25 1.08 -8.57
CA ARG A 213 5.26 0.05 -8.86
C ARG A 213 6.42 0.59 -9.70
N ALA A 214 6.17 1.42 -10.71
CA ALA A 214 7.22 2.02 -11.54
C ALA A 214 8.15 2.90 -10.71
N ARG A 215 7.60 3.75 -9.85
CA ARG A 215 8.37 4.56 -8.90
C ARG A 215 9.21 3.68 -7.98
N GLN A 216 8.62 2.66 -7.38
CA GLN A 216 9.35 1.71 -6.52
C GLN A 216 10.49 1.03 -7.27
N THR A 217 10.25 0.55 -8.49
CA THR A 217 11.25 -0.15 -9.30
C THR A 217 12.39 0.77 -9.70
N SER A 218 12.11 2.03 -10.05
CA SER A 218 13.15 3.01 -10.41
C SER A 218 14.08 3.35 -9.24
N PHE A 219 13.61 3.30 -7.99
CA PHE A 219 14.47 3.38 -6.81
C PHE A 219 15.34 2.14 -6.60
N LEU A 220 14.83 0.95 -6.96
CA LEU A 220 15.56 -0.31 -6.75
C LEU A 220 16.67 -0.56 -7.77
N ILE A 221 16.56 0.05 -8.96
CA ILE A 221 17.54 -0.05 -10.04
C ILE A 221 18.00 1.37 -10.39
N PRO A 222 19.12 1.85 -9.81
CA PRO A 222 19.61 3.21 -10.03
C PRO A 222 19.84 3.50 -11.51
N GLY A 223 19.36 4.66 -11.98
CA GLY A 223 19.50 5.11 -13.36
C GLY A 223 18.48 4.52 -14.34
N LEU A 224 17.69 3.51 -13.96
CA LEU A 224 16.62 2.99 -14.80
C LEU A 224 15.52 4.03 -15.00
N ARG A 225 15.27 4.38 -16.26
CA ARG A 225 14.19 5.28 -16.66
C ARG A 225 12.92 4.49 -16.98
N ILE A 226 11.84 4.70 -16.26
CA ILE A 226 10.53 4.10 -16.53
C ILE A 226 9.56 5.21 -16.92
N ALA A 227 9.05 5.17 -18.13
CA ALA A 227 8.06 6.12 -18.65
C ALA A 227 6.70 5.42 -18.77
N ILE A 228 5.67 6.01 -18.20
CA ILE A 228 4.28 5.55 -18.31
C ILE A 228 3.51 6.58 -19.11
N ARG A 229 2.81 6.14 -20.15
CA ARG A 229 1.93 6.97 -20.96
C ARG A 229 0.52 6.36 -20.96
N ASP A 230 -0.45 7.12 -20.49
CA ASP A 230 -1.85 6.71 -20.48
C ASP A 230 -2.62 7.43 -21.61
N GLU A 231 -2.83 6.74 -22.71
CA GLU A 231 -3.58 7.25 -23.85
C GLU A 231 -5.11 7.14 -23.66
N ARG A 232 -5.57 6.46 -22.63
CA ARG A 232 -7.01 6.38 -22.27
C ARG A 232 -7.52 7.74 -21.79
N ARG A 233 -6.65 8.57 -21.21
CA ARG A 233 -6.95 9.93 -20.71
C ARG A 233 -6.89 10.94 -21.85
N ILE A 234 -7.80 11.90 -21.83
CA ILE A 234 -7.82 13.02 -22.78
C ILE A 234 -7.32 14.25 -22.03
N PRO A 235 -6.17 14.83 -22.39
CA PRO A 235 -5.65 16.04 -21.75
C PRO A 235 -6.69 17.17 -21.77
N GLY A 236 -6.90 17.82 -20.62
CA GLY A 236 -7.82 18.95 -20.49
C GLY A 236 -9.29 18.59 -20.28
N THR A 237 -9.63 17.32 -20.07
CA THR A 237 -11.00 16.92 -19.73
C THR A 237 -11.26 17.19 -18.23
N PRO A 238 -12.28 17.95 -17.85
CA PRO A 238 -12.61 18.19 -16.46
C PRO A 238 -12.90 16.88 -15.70
N GLY A 239 -12.20 16.66 -14.58
CA GLY A 239 -12.35 15.47 -13.73
C GLY A 239 -11.29 14.39 -13.93
N GLU A 240 -10.38 14.51 -14.89
CA GLU A 240 -9.20 13.64 -15.00
C GLU A 240 -8.07 14.14 -14.07
N PHE A 241 -7.76 13.35 -13.05
CA PHE A 241 -6.65 13.63 -12.13
C PHE A 241 -5.41 12.82 -12.55
N GLY A 242 -4.30 13.52 -12.73
CA GLY A 242 -2.98 12.95 -12.95
C GLY A 242 -2.37 13.30 -14.32
N PRO A 243 -1.04 13.19 -14.43
CA PRO A 243 -0.32 13.50 -15.67
C PRO A 243 -0.64 12.44 -16.75
N TYR A 244 -0.69 12.89 -17.99
CA TYR A 244 -0.82 12.03 -19.16
C TYR A 244 0.41 11.14 -19.37
N GLU A 245 1.58 11.66 -19.03
CA GLU A 245 2.85 10.95 -19.06
C GLU A 245 3.63 11.23 -17.77
N GLU A 246 4.07 10.16 -17.12
CA GLU A 246 4.98 10.25 -15.96
C GLU A 246 6.27 9.49 -16.25
N VAL A 247 7.38 10.05 -15.77
CA VAL A 247 8.72 9.46 -15.90
C VAL A 247 9.35 9.32 -14.52
N PHE A 248 9.81 8.13 -14.22
CA PHE A 248 10.51 7.80 -12.98
C PHE A 248 11.95 7.42 -13.30
N GLN A 249 12.88 8.10 -12.66
CA GLN A 249 14.32 7.82 -12.76
C GLN A 249 14.99 8.35 -11.48
N HIS A 250 15.70 7.49 -10.78
CA HIS A 250 16.36 7.81 -9.51
C HIS A 250 17.79 7.28 -9.52
N ASP A 251 18.76 8.20 -9.54
CA ASP A 251 20.18 7.83 -9.62
C ASP A 251 20.75 7.44 -8.25
N GLY A 252 20.23 8.01 -7.15
CA GLY A 252 20.65 7.69 -5.79
C GLY A 252 20.09 6.37 -5.25
N GLY A 253 19.16 5.75 -5.98
CA GLY A 253 18.68 4.41 -5.71
C GLY A 253 17.94 4.29 -4.38
N ILE A 254 18.24 3.25 -3.60
CA ILE A 254 17.55 2.99 -2.32
C ILE A 254 17.77 4.09 -1.27
N SER A 255 18.81 4.94 -1.41
CA SER A 255 18.99 6.09 -0.53
C SER A 255 17.92 7.16 -0.79
N GLU A 256 17.65 7.48 -2.06
CA GLU A 256 16.53 8.36 -2.43
C GLU A 256 15.19 7.76 -2.03
N PHE A 257 15.07 6.43 -2.09
CA PHE A 257 13.85 5.75 -1.64
C PHE A 257 13.62 5.94 -0.14
N VAL A 258 14.66 5.84 0.70
CA VAL A 258 14.57 6.16 2.13
C VAL A 258 14.20 7.63 2.35
N GLU A 259 14.78 8.55 1.58
CA GLU A 259 14.43 9.97 1.64
C GLU A 259 12.96 10.21 1.27
N PHE A 260 12.49 9.57 0.22
CA PHE A 260 11.09 9.61 -0.21
C PHE A 260 10.12 9.05 0.85
N LEU A 261 10.50 7.98 1.56
CA LEU A 261 9.67 7.35 2.60
C LEU A 261 9.72 8.09 3.94
N ALA A 262 10.74 8.89 4.19
CA ALA A 262 10.99 9.48 5.49
C ALA A 262 10.51 10.92 5.56
N HIS A 263 9.40 11.14 6.26
CA HIS A 263 8.73 12.44 6.32
C HIS A 263 9.04 13.25 7.59
N ASP A 264 9.73 12.66 8.56
CA ASP A 264 10.05 13.30 9.83
C ASP A 264 11.47 13.89 9.87
N SER A 265 11.74 14.74 10.87
CA SER A 265 13.08 15.29 11.06
C SER A 265 14.10 14.21 11.39
N ALA A 266 15.27 14.27 10.75
CA ALA A 266 16.31 13.26 10.85
C ALA A 266 17.07 13.33 12.19
N VAL A 267 17.29 12.16 12.80
CA VAL A 267 18.29 11.97 13.90
C VAL A 267 19.63 11.57 13.30
N THR A 268 19.62 10.80 12.21
CA THR A 268 20.80 10.42 11.45
C THR A 268 20.65 10.82 10.00
N ASP A 269 21.75 11.05 9.32
CA ASP A 269 21.75 11.02 7.85
C ASP A 269 21.34 9.64 7.35
N ILE A 270 21.11 9.52 6.04
CA ILE A 270 20.86 8.22 5.42
C ILE A 270 22.17 7.44 5.42
N TRP A 271 22.19 6.33 6.16
CA TRP A 271 23.32 5.42 6.18
C TRP A 271 23.08 4.30 5.16
N ARG A 272 24.14 3.92 4.45
CA ARG A 272 24.11 2.79 3.54
C ARG A 272 24.99 1.68 4.07
N PHE A 273 24.44 0.48 4.16
CA PHE A 273 25.11 -0.74 4.58
C PHE A 273 25.11 -1.71 3.40
N SER A 274 26.27 -2.11 2.96
CA SER A 274 26.42 -3.05 1.85
C SER A 274 27.44 -4.12 2.19
N GLY A 275 27.24 -5.33 1.65
CA GLY A 275 28.14 -6.42 1.84
C GLY A 275 27.71 -7.67 1.09
N ARG A 276 28.59 -8.68 1.09
CA ARG A 276 28.34 -9.96 0.43
C ARG A 276 28.61 -11.10 1.40
N GLY A 277 27.94 -12.21 1.20
CA GLY A 277 28.19 -13.45 1.89
C GLY A 277 27.92 -14.63 0.99
N SER A 278 28.68 -15.71 1.17
CA SER A 278 28.47 -16.96 0.46
C SER A 278 27.93 -18.03 1.39
N PHE A 279 27.21 -18.97 0.82
CA PHE A 279 26.74 -20.18 1.50
C PHE A 279 26.66 -21.33 0.51
N THR A 280 26.79 -22.54 0.99
CA THR A 280 26.68 -23.75 0.20
C THR A 280 25.28 -24.33 0.36
N GLU A 281 24.64 -24.65 -0.74
CA GLU A 281 23.31 -25.26 -0.79
C GLU A 281 23.37 -26.60 -1.51
N THR A 282 22.74 -27.64 -0.93
CA THR A 282 22.62 -28.95 -1.58
C THR A 282 21.35 -28.96 -2.42
N VAL A 283 21.49 -28.96 -3.74
CA VAL A 283 20.35 -28.95 -4.68
C VAL A 283 20.35 -30.20 -5.56
N PRO A 284 19.16 -30.71 -5.96
CA PRO A 284 19.06 -31.79 -6.93
C PRO A 284 19.37 -31.25 -8.33
N VAL A 285 20.45 -31.62 -8.92
CA VAL A 285 20.82 -31.31 -10.30
C VAL A 285 20.47 -32.47 -11.19
N LEU A 286 19.68 -32.23 -12.26
CA LEU A 286 19.30 -33.23 -13.23
C LEU A 286 20.49 -33.53 -14.15
N GLY A 287 21.01 -34.78 -14.12
CA GLY A 287 22.05 -35.22 -15.03
C GLY A 287 21.55 -35.46 -16.45
N SER A 288 22.45 -35.57 -17.39
CA SER A 288 22.15 -35.91 -18.79
C SER A 288 21.46 -37.29 -18.97
N ASP A 289 21.54 -38.13 -17.95
CA ASP A 289 20.88 -39.44 -17.85
C ASP A 289 19.45 -39.38 -17.28
N GLY A 290 18.92 -38.16 -17.01
CA GLY A 290 17.59 -37.95 -16.43
C GLY A 290 17.49 -38.24 -14.93
N ARG A 291 18.60 -38.57 -14.25
CA ARG A 291 18.62 -38.82 -12.80
C ARG A 291 19.03 -37.56 -12.05
N SER A 292 18.33 -37.28 -10.97
CA SER A 292 18.71 -36.20 -10.05
C SER A 292 19.83 -36.63 -9.13
N LYS A 293 20.93 -35.88 -9.11
CA LYS A 293 22.05 -36.05 -8.17
C LYS A 293 22.09 -34.84 -7.25
N LEU A 294 22.11 -35.09 -5.94
CA LEU A 294 22.34 -34.04 -4.96
C LEU A 294 23.76 -33.48 -5.15
N THR A 295 23.87 -32.21 -5.42
CA THR A 295 25.15 -31.54 -5.68
C THR A 295 25.21 -30.30 -4.77
N GLU A 296 26.37 -30.10 -4.17
CA GLU A 296 26.65 -28.86 -3.43
C GLU A 296 26.95 -27.73 -4.41
N VAL A 297 26.23 -26.64 -4.30
CA VAL A 297 26.40 -25.46 -5.13
C VAL A 297 26.66 -24.24 -4.22
N ASP A 298 27.76 -23.56 -4.50
CA ASP A 298 28.05 -22.29 -3.82
C ASP A 298 27.15 -21.20 -4.32
N ARG A 299 26.51 -20.51 -3.38
CA ARG A 299 25.60 -19.38 -3.62
C ARG A 299 26.16 -18.11 -3.02
N GLU A 300 26.01 -17.02 -3.71
CA GLU A 300 26.36 -15.68 -3.22
C GLU A 300 25.08 -14.90 -2.90
N CYS A 301 25.08 -14.18 -1.79
CA CYS A 301 24.03 -13.24 -1.40
C CYS A 301 24.66 -11.85 -1.25
N GLU A 302 24.19 -10.92 -2.05
CA GLU A 302 24.53 -9.51 -1.94
C GLU A 302 23.44 -8.80 -1.10
N VAL A 303 23.88 -7.98 -0.15
CA VAL A 303 23.03 -7.20 0.77
C VAL A 303 23.28 -5.73 0.52
N ASP A 304 22.21 -4.97 0.33
CA ASP A 304 22.28 -3.51 0.18
C ASP A 304 21.10 -2.88 0.92
N ILE A 305 21.40 -2.02 1.88
CA ILE A 305 20.43 -1.45 2.81
C ILE A 305 20.69 0.04 2.91
N ALA A 306 19.65 0.84 2.74
CA ALA A 306 19.65 2.25 3.13
C ALA A 306 18.70 2.43 4.31
N LEU A 307 19.11 3.23 5.29
CA LEU A 307 18.33 3.43 6.50
C LEU A 307 18.66 4.77 7.15
N ARG A 308 17.68 5.33 7.85
CA ARG A 308 17.85 6.49 8.73
C ARG A 308 16.89 6.39 9.91
N TRP A 309 17.26 7.04 11.02
CA TRP A 309 16.34 7.27 12.12
C TRP A 309 15.86 8.71 12.13
N GLY A 310 14.56 8.87 12.29
CA GLY A 310 13.91 10.14 12.54
C GLY A 310 13.54 10.35 14.00
N ILE A 311 13.02 11.53 14.33
CA ILE A 311 12.58 11.87 15.70
C ILE A 311 11.29 11.15 16.10
N GLY A 312 10.50 10.69 15.13
CA GLY A 312 9.26 9.94 15.36
C GLY A 312 9.49 8.58 16.00
N TYR A 313 8.43 7.82 16.17
CA TYR A 313 8.45 6.46 16.72
C TYR A 313 8.01 5.40 15.69
N GLU A 314 7.42 5.82 14.58
CA GLU A 314 6.97 4.91 13.52
C GLU A 314 8.15 4.21 12.86
N THR A 315 7.95 2.94 12.55
CA THR A 315 8.94 2.12 11.88
C THR A 315 8.45 1.79 10.48
N THR A 316 9.18 2.23 9.47
CA THR A 316 8.90 1.91 8.07
C THR A 316 10.03 1.07 7.50
N ILE A 317 9.78 -0.21 7.24
CA ILE A 317 10.73 -1.11 6.60
C ILE A 317 10.13 -1.62 5.31
N ARG A 318 10.82 -1.36 4.19
CA ARG A 318 10.51 -1.94 2.89
C ARG A 318 11.58 -2.96 2.55
N SER A 319 11.19 -4.21 2.33
CA SER A 319 12.14 -5.29 2.06
C SER A 319 11.91 -5.92 0.70
N PHE A 320 13.01 -6.24 0.03
CA PHE A 320 13.02 -6.76 -1.34
C PHE A 320 14.03 -7.89 -1.51
N VAL A 321 13.68 -8.81 -2.40
CA VAL A 321 14.55 -9.90 -2.86
C VAL A 321 14.57 -9.84 -4.39
N ASN A 322 15.72 -9.57 -5.00
CA ASN A 322 15.84 -9.42 -6.46
C ASN A 322 14.76 -8.49 -7.04
N ILE A 323 14.49 -7.33 -6.44
CA ILE A 323 13.40 -6.40 -6.78
C ILE A 323 11.97 -6.82 -6.39
N ILE A 324 11.74 -8.07 -6.01
CA ILE A 324 10.42 -8.54 -5.54
C ILE A 324 10.18 -8.00 -4.14
N ALA A 325 9.07 -7.30 -3.95
CA ALA A 325 8.67 -6.84 -2.62
C ALA A 325 8.28 -8.02 -1.73
N THR A 326 8.77 -8.02 -0.50
CA THR A 326 8.44 -9.02 0.52
C THR A 326 7.73 -8.37 1.70
N PRO A 327 6.45 -8.00 1.56
CA PRO A 327 5.72 -7.22 2.57
C PRO A 327 5.57 -7.96 3.91
N LYS A 328 5.62 -9.29 3.90
CA LYS A 328 5.58 -10.11 5.10
C LYS A 328 6.99 -10.47 5.63
N GLY A 329 8.05 -9.89 5.02
CA GLY A 329 9.43 -10.07 5.43
C GLY A 329 10.04 -11.42 5.05
N GLY A 330 10.65 -12.10 6.00
CA GLY A 330 11.36 -13.36 5.81
C GLY A 330 12.72 -13.36 6.49
N THR A 331 13.60 -14.29 6.08
CA THR A 331 14.92 -14.49 6.71
C THR A 331 15.81 -13.25 6.65
N HIS A 332 15.77 -12.47 5.56
CA HIS A 332 16.52 -11.21 5.40
C HIS A 332 16.05 -10.12 6.38
N ALA A 333 14.74 -9.92 6.52
CA ALA A 333 14.16 -8.95 7.45
C ALA A 333 14.46 -9.36 8.90
N THR A 334 14.30 -10.63 9.24
CA THR A 334 14.68 -11.18 10.56
C THR A 334 16.18 -10.98 10.83
N GLY A 335 17.04 -11.22 9.84
CA GLY A 335 18.48 -10.98 9.95
C GLY A 335 18.82 -9.52 10.19
N PHE A 336 18.16 -8.62 9.50
CA PHE A 336 18.29 -7.16 9.68
C PHE A 336 17.94 -6.73 11.12
N GLU A 337 16.76 -7.10 11.59
CA GLU A 337 16.32 -6.79 12.96
C GLU A 337 17.26 -7.35 14.02
N GLN A 338 17.69 -8.61 13.86
CA GLN A 338 18.64 -9.25 14.78
C GLN A 338 20.01 -8.58 14.78
N GLY A 339 20.51 -8.20 13.61
CA GLY A 339 21.77 -7.47 13.46
C GLY A 339 21.75 -6.12 14.17
N LEU A 340 20.69 -5.34 13.99
CA LEU A 340 20.49 -4.07 14.68
C LEU A 340 20.41 -4.26 16.19
N LEU A 341 19.51 -5.12 16.65
CA LEU A 341 19.27 -5.31 18.08
C LEU A 341 20.51 -5.82 18.82
N LYS A 342 21.20 -6.81 18.27
CA LYS A 342 22.42 -7.36 18.86
C LYS A 342 23.51 -6.30 18.98
N THR A 343 23.66 -5.47 17.96
CA THR A 343 24.70 -4.44 17.93
C THR A 343 24.39 -3.30 18.91
N PHE A 344 23.14 -2.81 18.95
CA PHE A 344 22.73 -1.81 19.94
C PHE A 344 22.89 -2.32 21.36
N ARG A 345 22.43 -3.55 21.66
CA ARG A 345 22.57 -4.15 22.99
C ARG A 345 24.03 -4.18 23.43
N LYS A 346 24.92 -4.62 22.55
CA LYS A 346 26.34 -4.70 22.86
C LYS A 346 26.94 -3.29 23.06
N HIS A 347 26.75 -2.39 22.09
CA HIS A 347 27.31 -1.04 22.15
C HIS A 347 26.84 -0.25 23.37
N LEU A 348 25.55 -0.34 23.70
CA LEU A 348 24.98 0.36 24.86
C LEU A 348 25.35 -0.28 26.19
N ALA A 349 25.56 -1.62 26.25
CA ALA A 349 26.11 -2.26 27.43
C ALA A 349 27.57 -1.83 27.68
N ASP A 350 28.39 -1.80 26.62
CA ASP A 350 29.80 -1.37 26.70
C ASP A 350 29.92 0.12 27.10
N ASN A 351 28.86 0.93 26.86
CA ASN A 351 28.81 2.37 27.16
C ASN A 351 27.71 2.74 28.16
N ALA A 352 27.32 1.81 29.03
CA ALA A 352 26.15 1.96 29.92
C ALA A 352 26.18 3.22 30.79
N ARG A 353 27.36 3.61 31.30
CA ARG A 353 27.52 4.84 32.12
C ARG A 353 27.26 6.09 31.29
N LYS A 354 27.76 6.15 30.05
CA LYS A 354 27.61 7.30 29.15
C LYS A 354 26.13 7.56 28.82
N PHE A 355 25.38 6.52 28.49
CA PHE A 355 23.99 6.62 28.05
C PHE A 355 22.97 6.41 29.18
N LYS A 356 23.41 6.17 30.40
CA LYS A 356 22.53 5.95 31.58
C LYS A 356 21.50 4.85 31.34
N VAL A 357 21.94 3.70 30.80
CA VAL A 357 21.08 2.59 30.39
C VAL A 357 20.44 1.88 31.59
N GLY A 358 21.06 1.89 32.78
CA GLY A 358 20.57 1.15 33.95
C GLY A 358 20.70 -0.36 33.78
N SER A 359 19.80 -1.11 34.48
CA SER A 359 19.72 -2.58 34.42
C SER A 359 18.80 -3.10 33.31
N ASP A 360 18.11 -2.21 32.61
CA ASP A 360 17.07 -2.54 31.66
C ASP A 360 17.64 -2.97 30.31
N LYS A 361 16.92 -3.88 29.65
CA LYS A 361 17.33 -4.40 28.33
C LYS A 361 16.58 -3.71 27.21
N ILE A 362 17.30 -3.35 26.15
CA ILE A 362 16.75 -2.84 24.91
C ILE A 362 16.02 -3.97 24.22
N GLU A 363 14.79 -3.70 23.79
CA GLU A 363 13.97 -4.58 22.97
C GLU A 363 14.02 -4.15 21.49
N LYS A 364 13.48 -5.00 20.62
CA LYS A 364 13.48 -4.76 19.17
C LYS A 364 12.84 -3.41 18.84
N ASP A 365 11.69 -3.15 19.41
CA ASP A 365 10.90 -1.95 19.12
C ASP A 365 11.59 -0.65 19.56
N ASP A 366 12.41 -0.71 20.61
CA ASP A 366 13.21 0.45 21.03
C ASP A 366 14.27 0.81 19.99
N ALA A 367 14.91 -0.22 19.39
CA ALA A 367 15.93 -0.04 18.36
C ALA A 367 15.35 0.38 17.00
N LEU A 368 14.10 -0.03 16.72
CA LEU A 368 13.43 0.25 15.46
C LEU A 368 12.61 1.55 15.48
N ALA A 369 12.42 2.17 16.64
CA ALA A 369 11.61 3.38 16.76
C ALA A 369 12.13 4.53 15.90
N GLY A 370 11.29 5.02 15.01
CA GLY A 370 11.60 6.07 14.05
C GLY A 370 12.54 5.63 12.93
N LEU A 371 12.73 4.33 12.74
CA LEU A 371 13.53 3.79 11.66
C LEU A 371 12.74 3.79 10.35
N THR A 372 13.31 4.42 9.32
CA THR A 372 12.94 4.22 7.91
C THR A 372 14.06 3.46 7.23
N ALA A 373 13.75 2.30 6.65
CA ALA A 373 14.76 1.45 6.01
C ALA A 373 14.22 0.81 4.71
N VAL A 374 15.10 0.74 3.72
CA VAL A 374 14.92 -0.08 2.52
C VAL A 374 15.99 -1.15 2.53
N LEU A 375 15.55 -2.40 2.59
CA LEU A 375 16.40 -3.59 2.65
C LEU A 375 16.30 -4.36 1.34
N THR A 376 17.40 -4.53 0.63
CA THR A 376 17.46 -5.34 -0.57
C THR A 376 18.48 -6.47 -0.42
N VAL A 377 18.13 -7.65 -0.87
CA VAL A 377 19.06 -8.77 -1.03
C VAL A 377 18.97 -9.31 -2.45
N ARG A 378 20.11 -9.68 -3.02
CA ARG A 378 20.21 -10.30 -4.34
C ARG A 378 20.84 -11.67 -4.22
N LEU A 379 20.15 -12.66 -4.76
CA LEU A 379 20.65 -14.03 -4.84
C LEU A 379 20.06 -14.76 -6.06
N ALA A 380 20.79 -15.76 -6.58
CA ALA A 380 20.46 -16.39 -7.85
C ALA A 380 19.13 -17.18 -7.81
N GLU A 381 18.89 -17.94 -6.77
CA GLU A 381 17.71 -18.81 -6.64
C GLU A 381 17.08 -18.68 -5.24
N PRO A 382 16.34 -17.57 -4.97
CA PRO A 382 15.69 -17.39 -3.68
C PRO A 382 14.55 -18.39 -3.49
N GLN A 383 14.47 -18.98 -2.30
CA GLN A 383 13.34 -19.80 -1.90
C GLN A 383 12.32 -18.94 -1.16
N PHE A 384 11.07 -18.95 -1.62
CA PHE A 384 9.97 -18.20 -1.00
C PHE A 384 8.98 -19.16 -0.34
N GLU A 385 8.34 -18.67 0.72
CA GLU A 385 7.18 -19.35 1.31
C GLU A 385 5.93 -19.01 0.48
N GLY A 386 5.57 -19.90 -0.43
CA GLY A 386 4.39 -19.77 -1.28
C GLY A 386 4.63 -19.03 -2.60
N GLN A 387 3.63 -19.12 -3.49
CA GLN A 387 3.70 -18.62 -4.86
C GLN A 387 3.63 -17.08 -4.96
N THR A 388 3.06 -16.41 -3.96
CA THR A 388 2.96 -14.94 -3.90
C THR A 388 4.30 -14.25 -3.62
N LYS A 389 5.35 -15.03 -3.28
CA LYS A 389 6.72 -14.55 -3.01
C LYS A 389 6.82 -13.47 -1.92
N GLU A 390 5.87 -13.43 -0.98
CA GLU A 390 5.80 -12.39 0.05
C GLU A 390 6.80 -12.59 1.21
N ILE A 391 7.33 -13.80 1.36
CA ILE A 391 8.23 -14.18 2.47
C ILE A 391 9.44 -14.91 1.91
N LEU A 392 10.64 -14.42 2.20
CA LEU A 392 11.89 -15.14 1.88
C LEU A 392 12.15 -16.25 2.90
N GLY A 393 12.25 -17.50 2.41
CA GLY A 393 12.51 -18.69 3.22
C GLY A 393 13.98 -19.09 3.34
N THR A 394 14.88 -18.69 2.43
CA THR A 394 16.29 -19.12 2.37
C THR A 394 17.03 -18.89 3.71
N PRO A 395 17.35 -19.95 4.51
CA PRO A 395 17.79 -19.78 5.91
C PRO A 395 19.14 -19.07 6.07
N ALA A 396 20.08 -19.29 5.14
CA ALA A 396 21.43 -18.74 5.19
C ALA A 396 21.46 -17.22 5.13
N VAL A 397 20.50 -16.60 4.42
CA VAL A 397 20.40 -15.15 4.24
C VAL A 397 20.27 -14.43 5.58
N ARG A 398 19.58 -15.02 6.57
CA ARG A 398 19.43 -14.42 7.91
C ARG A 398 20.78 -14.13 8.57
N GLN A 399 21.72 -15.06 8.51
CA GLN A 399 23.03 -14.90 9.12
C GLN A 399 23.88 -13.89 8.36
N ILE A 400 23.83 -13.93 7.02
CA ILE A 400 24.57 -13.00 6.15
C ILE A 400 24.13 -11.57 6.41
N VAL A 401 22.82 -11.31 6.36
CA VAL A 401 22.26 -9.97 6.62
C VAL A 401 22.58 -9.51 8.03
N SER A 402 22.41 -10.38 9.04
CA SER A 402 22.70 -10.04 10.43
C SER A 402 24.17 -9.67 10.64
N LYS A 403 25.08 -10.33 9.95
CA LYS A 403 26.52 -10.03 9.99
C LYS A 403 26.82 -8.68 9.33
N VAL A 404 26.36 -8.47 8.10
CA VAL A 404 26.57 -7.21 7.35
C VAL A 404 26.06 -6.02 8.16
N VAL A 405 24.82 -6.09 8.66
CA VAL A 405 24.21 -5.04 9.47
C VAL A 405 24.99 -4.81 10.76
N GLY A 406 25.36 -5.90 11.45
CA GLY A 406 26.11 -5.80 12.70
C GLY A 406 27.46 -5.14 12.53
N ASP A 407 28.22 -5.52 11.51
CA ASP A 407 29.56 -4.99 11.23
C ASP A 407 29.49 -3.50 10.81
N GLN A 408 28.57 -3.16 9.91
CA GLN A 408 28.40 -1.78 9.41
C GLN A 408 27.85 -0.85 10.49
N LEU A 409 26.83 -1.26 11.25
CA LEU A 409 26.32 -0.46 12.37
C LEU A 409 27.37 -0.26 13.44
N LYS A 410 28.13 -1.31 13.79
CA LYS A 410 29.23 -1.20 14.75
C LYS A 410 30.29 -0.18 14.28
N ALA A 411 30.61 -0.17 12.99
CA ALA A 411 31.55 0.79 12.42
C ALA A 411 31.01 2.23 12.59
N ARG A 412 29.73 2.46 12.28
CA ARG A 412 29.08 3.78 12.44
C ARG A 412 29.02 4.24 13.90
N LEU A 413 28.62 3.35 14.82
CA LEU A 413 28.52 3.67 16.25
C LEU A 413 29.87 3.96 16.91
N ASN A 414 30.97 3.44 16.36
CA ASN A 414 32.31 3.65 16.86
C ASN A 414 33.15 4.65 16.04
N SER A 415 32.51 5.36 15.09
CA SER A 415 33.21 6.33 14.27
C SER A 415 33.81 7.47 15.12
N THR A 416 35.01 7.88 14.73
CA THR A 416 35.74 9.01 15.34
C THR A 416 35.47 10.32 14.63
N ALA A 417 34.92 10.30 13.42
CA ALA A 417 34.57 11.49 12.67
C ALA A 417 33.51 12.31 13.40
N ARG A 418 33.74 13.61 13.57
CA ARG A 418 32.92 14.49 14.42
C ARG A 418 31.41 14.41 14.12
N ALA A 419 31.04 14.48 12.83
CA ALA A 419 29.65 14.44 12.41
C ALA A 419 29.01 13.07 12.67
N GLU A 420 29.69 11.98 12.28
CA GLU A 420 29.18 10.61 12.49
C GLU A 420 29.07 10.26 13.97
N LYS A 421 30.03 10.70 14.78
CA LYS A 421 30.01 10.51 16.24
C LYS A 421 28.85 11.26 16.90
N ALA A 422 28.51 12.45 16.41
CA ALA A 422 27.36 13.20 16.91
C ALA A 422 26.04 12.45 16.60
N GLN A 423 25.87 11.97 15.37
CA GLN A 423 24.71 11.18 14.96
C GLN A 423 24.60 9.87 15.73
N ALA A 424 25.70 9.13 15.87
CA ALA A 424 25.74 7.89 16.66
C ALA A 424 25.34 8.13 18.11
N THR A 425 25.78 9.25 18.71
CA THR A 425 25.41 9.60 20.08
C THR A 425 23.93 9.93 20.17
N ALA A 426 23.40 10.79 19.29
CA ALA A 426 21.97 11.14 19.25
C ALA A 426 21.09 9.92 19.02
N LEU A 427 21.49 9.00 18.14
CA LEU A 427 20.78 7.75 17.90
C LEU A 427 20.75 6.85 19.16
N CYS A 428 21.88 6.68 19.84
CA CYS A 428 21.94 5.91 21.07
C CYS A 428 21.07 6.52 22.18
N GLU A 429 21.08 7.85 22.30
CA GLU A 429 20.23 8.57 23.26
C GLU A 429 18.75 8.37 22.93
N LYS A 430 18.37 8.44 21.64
CA LYS A 430 17.01 8.12 21.19
C LYS A 430 16.60 6.69 21.57
N VAL A 431 17.39 5.68 21.23
CA VAL A 431 17.08 4.28 21.54
C VAL A 431 16.90 4.06 23.05
N VAL A 432 17.75 4.69 23.87
CA VAL A 432 17.62 4.63 25.34
C VAL A 432 16.38 5.39 25.82
N SER A 433 16.04 6.51 25.22
CA SER A 433 14.81 7.26 25.53
C SER A 433 13.56 6.42 25.23
N GLU A 434 13.54 5.74 24.08
CA GLU A 434 12.42 4.87 23.70
C GLU A 434 12.28 3.67 24.64
N MET A 435 13.39 3.05 25.04
CA MET A 435 13.40 2.01 26.07
C MET A 435 12.78 2.50 27.37
N LYS A 436 13.19 3.68 27.86
CA LYS A 436 12.64 4.27 29.09
C LYS A 436 11.15 4.57 28.96
N THR A 437 10.73 5.10 27.83
CA THR A 437 9.30 5.38 27.54
C THR A 437 8.47 4.09 27.57
N ARG A 438 8.95 3.02 26.93
CA ARG A 438 8.29 1.70 26.96
C ARG A 438 8.16 1.17 28.38
N ILE A 439 9.25 1.24 29.17
CA ILE A 439 9.24 0.76 30.56
C ILE A 439 8.28 1.58 31.42
N SER A 440 8.31 2.92 31.29
CA SER A 440 7.37 3.80 31.99
C SER A 440 5.92 3.50 31.62
N ALA A 441 5.62 3.31 30.35
CA ALA A 441 4.29 2.93 29.88
C ALA A 441 3.84 1.58 30.46
N ARG A 442 4.74 0.60 30.51
CA ARG A 442 4.47 -0.73 31.11
C ARG A 442 4.18 -0.62 32.61
N ILE A 443 5.02 0.11 33.36
CA ILE A 443 4.83 0.36 34.79
C ILE A 443 3.51 1.08 35.03
N HIS A 444 3.18 2.08 34.22
CA HIS A 444 1.93 2.82 34.31
C HIS A 444 0.70 1.92 34.02
N LYS A 445 0.76 1.10 32.96
CA LYS A 445 -0.28 0.10 32.66
C LYS A 445 -0.43 -0.93 33.80
N GLU A 446 0.66 -1.37 34.40
CA GLU A 446 0.66 -2.33 35.50
C GLU A 446 0.15 -1.70 36.80
N THR A 447 0.52 -0.44 37.08
CA THR A 447 0.01 0.35 38.20
C THR A 447 -1.47 0.65 38.04
N GLN A 448 -1.93 0.98 36.83
CA GLN A 448 -3.36 1.11 36.53
C GLN A 448 -4.10 -0.22 36.67
N ARG A 449 -3.56 -1.32 36.15
CA ARG A 449 -4.17 -2.67 36.32
C ARG A 449 -4.28 -3.03 37.81
N ARG A 450 -3.27 -2.72 38.63
CA ARG A 450 -3.34 -2.92 40.09
C ARG A 450 -4.36 -1.99 40.74
N LYS A 451 -4.46 -0.72 40.32
CA LYS A 451 -5.50 0.20 40.77
C LYS A 451 -6.90 -0.26 40.33
N THR A 452 -7.06 -0.71 39.07
CA THR A 452 -8.34 -1.21 38.55
C THR A 452 -8.77 -2.53 39.19
N ALA A 453 -7.81 -3.38 39.61
CA ALA A 453 -8.10 -4.58 40.41
C ALA A 453 -8.46 -4.29 41.87
N LEU A 454 -8.05 -3.13 42.39
CA LEU A 454 -8.36 -2.66 43.76
C LEU A 454 -9.53 -1.65 43.79
N GLU A 455 -9.82 -0.99 42.68
CA GLU A 455 -10.90 0.01 42.56
C GLU A 455 -11.74 -0.33 41.30
N SER A 456 -12.81 -1.08 41.49
CA SER A 456 -13.83 -1.33 40.47
C SER A 456 -14.67 -0.08 40.14
N SER A 457 -14.10 1.12 40.09
CA SER A 457 -14.83 2.32 39.67
C SER A 457 -13.91 3.53 39.43
N SER A 458 -13.34 3.70 38.26
CA SER A 458 -13.08 5.07 37.79
C SER A 458 -12.96 5.20 36.29
N MET A 459 -14.06 4.93 35.59
CA MET A 459 -14.27 5.54 34.30
C MET A 459 -14.30 7.06 34.44
N PRO A 460 -13.86 7.85 33.44
CA PRO A 460 -13.96 9.29 33.50
C PRO A 460 -15.38 9.70 33.87
N THR A 461 -15.52 10.56 34.86
CA THR A 461 -16.84 11.00 35.41
C THR A 461 -17.73 11.65 34.36
N LYS A 462 -17.13 12.10 33.23
CA LYS A 462 -17.84 12.68 32.10
C LYS A 462 -18.38 11.65 31.07
N LEU A 463 -17.98 10.38 31.18
CA LEU A 463 -18.52 9.34 30.28
C LEU A 463 -19.97 9.02 30.68
N VAL A 464 -20.87 9.12 29.71
CA VAL A 464 -22.24 8.61 29.82
C VAL A 464 -22.28 7.27 29.12
N ASP A 465 -21.93 6.19 29.83
CA ASP A 465 -21.77 4.86 29.25
C ASP A 465 -23.11 4.23 28.83
N CYS A 466 -23.03 3.22 27.96
CA CYS A 466 -24.15 2.39 27.58
C CYS A 466 -24.28 1.16 28.51
N ARG A 467 -25.45 0.53 28.50
CA ARG A 467 -25.74 -0.65 29.33
C ARG A 467 -25.18 -1.94 28.75
N SER A 468 -24.97 -1.98 27.43
CA SER A 468 -24.43 -3.17 26.75
C SER A 468 -22.94 -3.34 27.03
N THR A 469 -22.55 -4.56 27.31
CA THR A 469 -21.15 -5.00 27.37
C THR A 469 -20.72 -5.72 26.09
N ASN A 470 -21.64 -5.92 25.14
CA ASN A 470 -21.33 -6.52 23.84
C ASN A 470 -20.71 -5.47 22.93
N VAL A 471 -19.42 -5.63 22.64
CA VAL A 471 -18.62 -4.72 21.82
C VAL A 471 -19.20 -4.58 20.42
N GLU A 472 -19.67 -5.66 19.78
CA GLU A 472 -20.18 -5.65 18.41
C GLU A 472 -21.35 -4.70 18.19
N HIS A 473 -22.16 -4.48 19.24
CA HIS A 473 -23.34 -3.62 19.19
C HIS A 473 -23.13 -2.27 19.88
N SER A 474 -22.00 -2.06 20.58
CA SER A 474 -21.76 -0.84 21.34
C SER A 474 -21.10 0.24 20.47
N GLU A 475 -21.60 1.47 20.60
CA GLU A 475 -21.12 2.65 19.86
C GLU A 475 -20.73 3.75 20.82
N LEU A 476 -19.61 4.42 20.55
CA LEU A 476 -19.16 5.59 21.30
C LEU A 476 -19.33 6.85 20.44
N PHE A 477 -20.12 7.79 20.91
CA PHE A 477 -20.22 9.13 20.31
C PHE A 477 -19.30 10.08 21.07
N ILE A 478 -18.38 10.70 20.38
CA ILE A 478 -17.53 11.78 20.88
C ILE A 478 -18.23 13.08 20.52
N VAL A 479 -18.73 13.79 21.56
CA VAL A 479 -19.63 14.94 21.38
C VAL A 479 -18.89 16.22 21.69
N GLU A 480 -19.06 17.25 20.85
CA GLU A 480 -18.49 18.56 21.07
C GLU A 480 -19.27 19.35 22.12
N GLY A 481 -18.60 19.66 23.23
CA GLY A 481 -19.11 20.51 24.29
C GLY A 481 -20.16 19.86 25.21
N ASP A 482 -20.44 20.55 26.30
CA ASP A 482 -21.44 20.10 27.30
C ASP A 482 -22.88 20.42 26.86
N SER A 483 -23.09 21.43 25.99
CA SER A 483 -24.42 21.80 25.47
C SER A 483 -25.01 20.71 24.58
N ALA A 484 -24.23 20.22 23.63
CA ALA A 484 -24.66 19.13 22.75
C ALA A 484 -24.78 17.80 23.53
N LEU A 485 -24.01 17.59 24.61
CA LEU A 485 -24.13 16.42 25.47
C LEU A 485 -25.52 16.30 26.08
N GLY A 486 -26.12 17.42 26.54
CA GLY A 486 -27.45 17.42 27.15
C GLY A 486 -28.52 16.88 26.22
N THR A 487 -28.55 17.38 25.00
CA THR A 487 -29.45 16.93 23.92
C THR A 487 -29.17 15.49 23.48
N ALA A 488 -27.90 15.16 23.26
CA ALA A 488 -27.49 13.82 22.86
C ALA A 488 -27.82 12.75 23.92
N ARG A 489 -27.76 13.09 25.20
CA ARG A 489 -28.13 12.20 26.32
C ARG A 489 -29.60 11.80 26.28
N LEU A 490 -30.47 12.70 25.85
CA LEU A 490 -31.90 12.41 25.67
C LEU A 490 -32.18 11.68 24.36
N ALA A 491 -31.41 12.01 23.31
CA ALA A 491 -31.55 11.45 21.97
C ALA A 491 -31.05 10.01 21.82
N ARG A 492 -30.03 9.61 22.61
CA ARG A 492 -29.36 8.31 22.46
C ARG A 492 -30.20 7.11 22.87
N SER A 493 -29.87 5.96 22.32
CA SER A 493 -30.25 4.67 22.91
C SER A 493 -29.28 4.32 24.03
N SER A 494 -29.76 4.40 25.30
CA SER A 494 -28.93 4.03 26.46
C SER A 494 -28.56 2.53 26.49
N ALA A 495 -29.17 1.71 25.64
CA ALA A 495 -28.88 0.30 25.56
C ALA A 495 -27.46 0.03 25.01
N TYR A 496 -27.04 0.75 23.95
CA TYR A 496 -25.82 0.46 23.22
C TYR A 496 -25.01 1.70 22.78
N GLN A 497 -25.50 2.93 23.03
CA GLN A 497 -24.82 4.16 22.67
C GLN A 497 -24.25 4.85 23.91
N ALA A 498 -22.92 5.00 23.95
CA ALA A 498 -22.20 5.77 24.93
C ALA A 498 -21.87 7.17 24.42
N LEU A 499 -21.75 8.14 25.30
CA LEU A 499 -21.39 9.53 24.98
C LEU A 499 -20.17 9.97 25.79
N LEU A 500 -19.22 10.59 25.13
CA LEU A 500 -18.07 11.23 25.74
C LEU A 500 -17.98 12.69 25.27
N PRO A 501 -18.25 13.68 26.11
CA PRO A 501 -18.07 15.08 25.75
C PRO A 501 -16.59 15.46 25.74
N ILE A 502 -16.21 16.28 24.76
CA ILE A 502 -14.90 16.91 24.66
C ILE A 502 -15.07 18.40 24.90
N ARG A 503 -14.25 18.98 25.76
CA ARG A 503 -14.25 20.41 26.07
C ARG A 503 -13.20 21.13 25.26
N GLY A 504 -13.64 21.78 24.18
CA GLY A 504 -12.79 22.60 23.33
C GLY A 504 -11.80 21.78 22.47
N LYS A 505 -10.80 22.45 21.93
CA LYS A 505 -9.78 21.88 21.04
C LYS A 505 -8.80 21.01 21.85
N ILE A 506 -8.71 19.73 21.53
CA ILE A 506 -7.75 18.83 22.16
C ILE A 506 -6.32 19.16 21.72
N LEU A 507 -5.34 18.57 22.40
CA LEU A 507 -3.94 18.73 22.06
C LEU A 507 -3.63 18.27 20.64
N ASN A 508 -2.89 19.09 19.89
CA ASN A 508 -2.37 18.67 18.57
C ASN A 508 -1.26 17.63 18.76
N THR A 509 -1.61 16.37 18.59
CA THR A 509 -0.71 15.24 18.80
C THR A 509 0.32 15.06 17.69
N GLN A 510 0.23 15.80 16.57
CA GLN A 510 1.28 15.85 15.55
C GLN A 510 2.53 16.57 16.06
N ARG A 511 2.38 17.51 16.99
CA ARG A 511 3.47 18.32 17.56
C ARG A 511 3.87 17.92 18.97
N ALA A 512 2.97 17.30 19.71
CA ALA A 512 3.15 16.98 21.12
C ALA A 512 3.95 15.69 21.29
N SER A 513 4.70 15.62 22.40
CA SER A 513 5.33 14.37 22.84
C SER A 513 4.28 13.37 23.36
N VAL A 514 4.66 12.09 23.41
CA VAL A 514 3.81 11.03 24.00
C VAL A 514 3.48 11.36 25.46
N THR A 515 4.44 11.92 26.19
CA THR A 515 4.25 12.31 27.60
C THR A 515 3.21 13.42 27.74
N ASP A 516 3.28 14.45 26.89
CA ASP A 516 2.32 15.55 26.89
C ASP A 516 0.92 15.08 26.48
N MET A 517 0.85 14.18 25.51
CA MET A 517 -0.41 13.57 25.06
C MET A 517 -1.07 12.78 26.19
N LEU A 518 -0.32 11.96 26.93
CA LEU A 518 -0.84 11.20 28.08
C LEU A 518 -1.17 12.06 29.28
N ALA A 519 -0.50 13.20 29.45
CA ALA A 519 -0.79 14.18 30.51
C ALA A 519 -2.03 15.04 30.17
N ASN A 520 -2.43 15.13 28.91
CA ASN A 520 -3.62 15.88 28.51
C ASN A 520 -4.89 15.13 28.91
N ALA A 521 -5.73 15.75 29.72
CA ALA A 521 -6.93 15.12 30.33
C ALA A 521 -7.93 14.61 29.27
N GLU A 522 -8.10 15.32 28.13
CA GLU A 522 -9.02 14.93 27.06
C GLU A 522 -8.49 13.74 26.27
N CYS A 523 -7.20 13.75 25.92
CA CYS A 523 -6.54 12.62 25.24
C CYS A 523 -6.52 11.37 26.13
N ALA A 524 -6.18 11.54 27.41
CA ALA A 524 -6.17 10.45 28.39
C ALA A 524 -7.57 9.83 28.57
N ALA A 525 -8.62 10.67 28.65
CA ALA A 525 -10.00 10.21 28.75
C ALA A 525 -10.44 9.41 27.51
N LEU A 526 -10.10 9.87 26.30
CA LEU A 526 -10.38 9.16 25.07
C LEU A 526 -9.72 7.77 25.04
N ILE A 527 -8.42 7.70 25.36
CA ILE A 527 -7.67 6.44 25.41
C ILE A 527 -8.29 5.48 26.42
N GLN A 528 -8.63 5.98 27.62
CA GLN A 528 -9.24 5.18 28.69
C GLN A 528 -10.63 4.66 28.32
N VAL A 529 -11.48 5.50 27.73
CA VAL A 529 -12.85 5.15 27.33
C VAL A 529 -12.86 4.14 26.20
N ILE A 530 -12.00 4.30 25.20
CA ILE A 530 -11.86 3.34 24.08
C ILE A 530 -11.34 1.99 24.61
N GLY A 531 -10.44 2.00 25.58
CA GLY A 531 -10.00 0.80 26.30
C GLY A 531 -8.92 -0.02 25.59
N ALA A 532 -8.55 0.34 24.37
CA ALA A 532 -7.60 -0.41 23.53
C ALA A 532 -6.12 0.00 23.73
N GLY A 533 -5.83 0.95 24.62
CA GLY A 533 -4.49 1.51 24.78
C GLY A 533 -4.14 2.54 23.70
N SER A 534 -2.85 2.86 23.54
CA SER A 534 -2.40 3.84 22.55
C SER A 534 -0.98 3.55 22.06
N GLY A 535 -0.68 3.92 20.81
CA GLY A 535 0.63 3.75 20.19
C GLY A 535 1.07 2.28 20.19
N ARG A 536 2.23 1.99 20.76
CA ARG A 536 2.77 0.62 20.82
C ARG A 536 2.02 -0.32 21.75
N THR A 537 1.23 0.20 22.66
CA THR A 537 0.43 -0.61 23.59
C THR A 537 -1.02 -0.76 23.14
N PHE A 538 -1.30 -0.34 21.91
CA PHE A 538 -2.64 -0.47 21.33
C PHE A 538 -2.94 -1.92 20.99
N GLU A 539 -4.03 -2.45 21.52
CA GLU A 539 -4.55 -3.79 21.26
C GLU A 539 -6.02 -3.67 20.82
N LEU A 540 -6.31 -3.92 19.54
CA LEU A 540 -7.65 -3.73 18.95
C LEU A 540 -8.73 -4.54 19.67
N GLU A 541 -8.38 -5.73 20.15
CA GLU A 541 -9.27 -6.62 20.92
C GLU A 541 -9.71 -6.02 22.27
N GLY A 542 -8.92 -5.08 22.79
CA GLY A 542 -9.26 -4.33 24.01
C GLY A 542 -10.28 -3.21 23.80
N ALA A 543 -10.66 -2.91 22.57
CA ALA A 543 -11.60 -1.84 22.26
C ALA A 543 -13.01 -2.17 22.75
N ARG A 544 -13.61 -1.25 23.51
CA ARG A 544 -14.92 -1.41 24.15
C ARG A 544 -16.11 -1.15 23.21
N TYR A 545 -15.86 -0.55 22.05
CA TYR A 545 -16.91 -0.14 21.10
C TYR A 545 -16.58 -0.58 19.68
N SER A 546 -17.59 -1.04 18.96
CA SER A 546 -17.47 -1.39 17.53
C SER A 546 -17.41 -0.17 16.62
N LYS A 547 -17.95 0.96 17.07
CA LYS A 547 -17.92 2.23 16.35
C LYS A 547 -17.54 3.36 17.28
N VAL A 548 -16.62 4.20 16.84
CA VAL A 548 -16.25 5.48 17.43
C VAL A 548 -16.69 6.57 16.47
N ILE A 549 -17.70 7.34 16.87
CA ILE A 549 -18.38 8.30 16.01
C ILE A 549 -18.08 9.72 16.52
N MET A 550 -17.40 10.49 15.71
CA MET A 550 -17.15 11.91 16.00
C MET A 550 -18.39 12.70 15.64
N MET A 551 -19.00 13.38 16.61
CA MET A 551 -20.19 14.19 16.45
C MET A 551 -19.84 15.63 16.87
N THR A 552 -19.39 16.39 15.88
CA THR A 552 -18.96 17.80 16.01
C THR A 552 -19.90 18.71 15.26
N ASP A 553 -19.93 19.97 15.63
CA ASP A 553 -20.72 21.01 14.96
C ASP A 553 -20.31 21.15 13.48
N ALA A 554 -21.21 21.66 12.65
CA ALA A 554 -20.97 21.83 11.21
C ALA A 554 -20.16 23.11 10.88
N ASP A 555 -19.59 23.76 11.87
CA ASP A 555 -18.79 24.98 11.74
C ASP A 555 -17.28 24.71 11.60
N VAL A 556 -16.50 25.79 11.50
CA VAL A 556 -15.03 25.74 11.35
C VAL A 556 -14.35 25.15 12.58
N ASP A 557 -14.86 25.43 13.78
CA ASP A 557 -14.32 24.92 15.04
C ASP A 557 -14.57 23.41 15.18
N GLY A 558 -15.77 22.94 14.86
CA GLY A 558 -16.10 21.52 14.82
C GLY A 558 -15.26 20.75 13.80
N ALA A 559 -15.01 21.34 12.63
CA ALA A 559 -14.10 20.77 11.63
C ALA A 559 -12.66 20.65 12.18
N HIS A 560 -12.18 21.65 12.93
CA HIS A 560 -10.86 21.63 13.55
C HIS A 560 -10.79 20.57 14.66
N ILE A 561 -11.80 20.48 15.52
CA ILE A 561 -11.88 19.46 16.58
C ILE A 561 -11.84 18.06 15.96
N ARG A 562 -12.61 17.81 14.92
CA ARG A 562 -12.60 16.55 14.18
C ARG A 562 -11.22 16.23 13.61
N THR A 563 -10.52 17.21 13.05
CA THR A 563 -9.16 17.04 12.54
C THR A 563 -8.16 16.68 13.65
N LEU A 564 -8.27 17.31 14.83
CA LEU A 564 -7.43 16.99 15.98
C LEU A 564 -7.70 15.57 16.51
N LEU A 565 -8.97 15.16 16.55
CA LEU A 565 -9.36 13.79 16.91
C LEU A 565 -8.80 12.76 15.93
N LEU A 566 -8.93 13.04 14.64
CA LEU A 566 -8.36 12.18 13.58
C LEU A 566 -6.84 12.10 13.70
N THR A 567 -6.16 13.20 14.00
CA THR A 567 -4.71 13.23 14.24
C THR A 567 -4.33 12.31 15.42
N LEU A 568 -5.06 12.37 16.54
CA LEU A 568 -4.85 11.48 17.69
C LEU A 568 -5.06 10.01 17.28
N MET A 569 -6.18 9.71 16.61
CA MET A 569 -6.51 8.34 16.22
C MET A 569 -5.53 7.79 15.18
N TYR A 570 -5.15 8.59 14.19
CA TYR A 570 -4.18 8.19 13.18
C TYR A 570 -2.80 7.86 13.78
N ARG A 571 -2.31 8.67 14.69
CA ARG A 571 -0.98 8.50 15.29
C ARG A 571 -0.91 7.43 16.37
N TYR A 572 -1.95 7.28 17.16
CA TYR A 572 -1.89 6.46 18.38
C TYR A 572 -2.89 5.31 18.43
N MET A 573 -3.88 5.27 17.52
CA MET A 573 -4.93 4.26 17.47
C MET A 573 -5.26 3.86 16.02
N ARG A 574 -4.24 3.90 15.15
CA ARG A 574 -4.39 3.66 13.71
C ARG A 574 -5.14 2.37 13.37
N PRO A 575 -4.95 1.22 14.08
CA PRO A 575 -5.71 0.02 13.80
C PRO A 575 -7.24 0.16 13.94
N LEU A 576 -7.75 1.15 14.72
CA LEU A 576 -9.20 1.44 14.75
C LEU A 576 -9.71 1.97 13.42
N ILE A 577 -8.89 2.79 12.73
CA ILE A 577 -9.25 3.34 11.42
C ILE A 577 -9.17 2.24 10.37
N GLU A 578 -8.11 1.45 10.38
CA GLU A 578 -7.86 0.35 9.45
C GLU A 578 -8.94 -0.74 9.56
N ASP A 579 -9.39 -1.07 10.77
CA ASP A 579 -10.51 -2.00 11.01
C ASP A 579 -11.88 -1.34 10.69
N GLY A 580 -11.87 -0.04 10.43
CA GLY A 580 -13.05 0.72 9.99
C GLY A 580 -14.06 1.00 11.09
N ARG A 581 -13.60 1.16 12.32
CA ARG A 581 -14.44 1.52 13.48
C ARG A 581 -14.62 3.02 13.68
N VAL A 582 -13.91 3.86 12.92
CA VAL A 582 -13.96 5.32 13.07
C VAL A 582 -14.90 5.95 12.06
N TYR A 583 -15.79 6.80 12.53
CA TYR A 583 -16.82 7.48 11.74
C TYR A 583 -16.94 8.94 12.11
N ALA A 584 -17.37 9.76 11.15
CA ALA A 584 -17.88 11.11 11.39
C ALA A 584 -19.39 11.10 11.18
N ALA A 585 -20.14 11.63 12.12
CA ALA A 585 -21.57 11.86 11.96
C ALA A 585 -21.79 13.00 10.95
N VAL A 586 -22.85 12.89 10.15
CA VAL A 586 -23.27 13.90 9.19
C VAL A 586 -24.65 14.39 9.63
N PRO A 587 -24.72 15.42 10.49
CA PRO A 587 -26.01 16.03 10.83
C PRO A 587 -26.58 16.81 9.63
N PRO A 588 -27.90 17.03 9.57
CA PRO A 588 -28.50 17.85 8.54
C PRO A 588 -28.10 19.31 8.68
N LEU A 589 -27.98 20.01 7.56
CA LEU A 589 -27.77 21.47 7.53
C LEU A 589 -29.07 22.25 7.57
N HIS A 590 -30.13 21.72 6.95
CA HIS A 590 -31.41 22.42 6.88
C HIS A 590 -32.58 21.50 7.22
N ARG A 591 -33.64 22.12 7.73
CA ARG A 591 -34.96 21.52 7.95
C ARG A 591 -35.99 22.30 7.19
N VAL A 592 -36.69 21.63 6.28
CA VAL A 592 -37.74 22.20 5.46
C VAL A 592 -39.07 21.61 5.92
N GLU A 593 -40.03 22.44 6.34
CA GLU A 593 -41.39 22.04 6.69
C GLU A 593 -42.26 22.16 5.45
N VAL A 594 -42.54 21.01 4.80
CA VAL A 594 -43.38 20.95 3.59
C VAL A 594 -44.83 20.96 3.98
N ILE A 595 -45.61 21.89 3.39
CA ILE A 595 -47.02 22.05 3.68
C ILE A 595 -47.83 21.05 2.88
N ASN A 596 -48.47 20.10 3.57
CA ASN A 596 -49.36 19.12 2.98
C ASN A 596 -50.83 19.47 3.24
N ARG A 597 -51.58 19.87 2.18
CA ARG A 597 -52.98 20.20 2.31
C ARG A 597 -53.82 19.00 2.80
N GLY A 598 -54.43 19.14 4.00
CA GLY A 598 -55.27 18.10 4.61
C GLY A 598 -54.55 16.95 5.27
N LYS A 599 -53.20 17.02 5.44
CA LYS A 599 -52.38 16.07 6.17
C LYS A 599 -51.39 16.83 7.07
N PRO A 600 -50.80 16.20 8.07
CA PRO A 600 -49.71 16.83 8.83
C PRO A 600 -48.58 17.27 7.90
N ASN A 601 -47.95 18.39 8.21
CA ASN A 601 -46.77 18.83 7.49
C ASN A 601 -45.66 17.82 7.59
N GLU A 602 -44.88 17.66 6.53
CA GLU A 602 -43.76 16.75 6.42
C GLU A 602 -42.47 17.49 6.71
N MET A 603 -41.62 16.94 7.57
CA MET A 603 -40.29 17.47 7.85
C MET A 603 -39.27 16.79 6.96
N VAL A 604 -38.62 17.57 6.11
CA VAL A 604 -37.58 17.10 5.19
C VAL A 604 -36.27 17.72 5.59
N TYR A 605 -35.25 16.85 5.78
CA TYR A 605 -33.90 17.29 6.13
C TYR A 605 -32.98 17.25 4.91
N THR A 606 -32.15 18.28 4.75
CA THR A 606 -31.14 18.32 3.70
C THR A 606 -29.74 18.48 4.30
N TYR A 607 -28.74 17.89 3.65
CA TYR A 607 -27.39 17.75 4.15
C TYR A 607 -26.36 18.58 3.37
N SER A 608 -26.81 19.31 2.36
CA SER A 608 -26.00 20.24 1.58
C SER A 608 -26.89 21.32 0.98
N GLU A 609 -26.31 22.49 0.65
CA GLU A 609 -27.00 23.57 -0.08
C GLU A 609 -27.58 23.06 -1.41
N ARG A 610 -26.81 22.19 -2.11
CA ARG A 610 -27.30 21.61 -3.35
C ARG A 610 -28.56 20.78 -3.16
N GLN A 611 -28.62 19.92 -2.14
CA GLN A 611 -29.82 19.13 -1.83
C GLN A 611 -31.01 20.04 -1.47
N LEU A 612 -30.74 21.15 -0.76
CA LEU A 612 -31.78 22.13 -0.47
C LEU A 612 -32.37 22.74 -1.78
N HIS A 613 -31.51 23.18 -2.68
CA HIS A 613 -31.95 23.76 -3.97
C HIS A 613 -32.69 22.71 -4.83
N GLU A 614 -32.21 21.48 -4.87
CA GLU A 614 -32.88 20.37 -5.57
C GLU A 614 -34.28 20.10 -4.98
N LEU A 615 -34.41 20.06 -3.64
CA LEU A 615 -35.66 19.85 -2.94
C LEU A 615 -36.65 21.02 -3.24
N LEU A 616 -36.19 22.27 -3.12
CA LEU A 616 -37.02 23.42 -3.39
C LEU A 616 -37.53 23.44 -4.84
N GLY A 617 -36.65 23.10 -5.80
CA GLY A 617 -37.03 22.96 -7.21
C GLY A 617 -38.08 21.85 -7.45
N GLN A 618 -37.95 20.70 -6.76
CA GLN A 618 -38.94 19.63 -6.81
C GLN A 618 -40.29 20.06 -6.22
N LEU A 619 -40.30 20.71 -5.05
CA LEU A 619 -41.51 21.21 -4.42
C LEU A 619 -42.22 22.20 -5.29
N GLN A 620 -41.50 23.10 -5.95
CA GLN A 620 -42.03 24.06 -6.90
C GLN A 620 -42.68 23.36 -8.12
N ALA A 621 -41.99 22.34 -8.67
CA ALA A 621 -42.51 21.57 -9.80
C ALA A 621 -43.79 20.80 -9.43
N GLU A 622 -43.88 20.31 -8.18
CA GLU A 622 -45.06 19.60 -7.65
C GLU A 622 -46.16 20.53 -7.16
N GLY A 623 -45.95 21.82 -7.17
CA GLY A 623 -46.90 22.83 -6.65
C GLY A 623 -47.14 22.74 -5.15
N LYS A 624 -46.20 22.20 -4.41
CA LYS A 624 -46.19 22.10 -2.93
C LYS A 624 -45.54 23.35 -2.33
N GLY A 625 -46.13 23.89 -1.28
CA GLY A 625 -45.55 24.97 -0.48
C GLY A 625 -44.69 24.44 0.66
N TYR A 626 -43.81 25.25 1.14
CA TYR A 626 -43.03 25.02 2.36
C TYR A 626 -43.12 26.26 3.26
N LYS A 627 -42.78 26.08 4.53
CA LYS A 627 -42.83 27.13 5.53
C LYS A 627 -41.52 27.92 5.58
N GLU A 628 -41.61 29.22 5.56
CA GLU A 628 -40.46 30.12 5.74
C GLU A 628 -40.47 30.76 7.15
N PRO A 629 -39.30 31.09 7.73
CA PRO A 629 -37.95 30.83 7.20
C PRO A 629 -37.56 29.35 7.32
N ILE A 630 -36.76 28.84 6.34
CA ILE A 630 -36.17 27.52 6.40
C ILE A 630 -35.17 27.53 7.57
N GLN A 631 -35.27 26.53 8.44
CA GLN A 631 -34.34 26.40 9.58
C GLN A 631 -32.99 25.88 9.09
N ARG A 632 -31.92 26.65 9.34
CA ARG A 632 -30.52 26.22 9.14
C ARG A 632 -29.92 25.90 10.49
N TYR A 633 -29.28 24.75 10.61
CA TYR A 633 -28.55 24.32 11.80
C TYR A 633 -27.08 24.70 11.67
N LYS A 634 -26.55 25.49 12.60
CA LYS A 634 -25.13 25.84 12.69
C LYS A 634 -24.39 24.90 13.64
N GLY A 635 -25.07 24.36 14.63
CA GLY A 635 -24.51 23.43 15.60
C GLY A 635 -25.53 22.43 16.12
N LEU A 636 -25.01 21.33 16.70
CA LEU A 636 -25.82 20.24 17.26
C LEU A 636 -26.68 20.68 18.44
N GLY A 637 -26.27 21.73 19.15
CA GLY A 637 -27.03 22.32 20.25
C GLY A 637 -28.30 23.06 19.85
N GLU A 638 -28.48 23.34 18.54
CA GLU A 638 -29.70 23.98 18.00
C GLU A 638 -30.81 22.96 17.67
N MET A 639 -30.47 21.67 17.70
CA MET A 639 -31.41 20.57 17.48
C MET A 639 -32.03 20.16 18.81
N ASP A 640 -33.34 19.89 18.78
CA ASP A 640 -33.96 19.21 19.91
C ASP A 640 -33.61 17.68 19.92
N ALA A 641 -33.93 17.01 21.05
CA ALA A 641 -33.52 15.63 21.23
C ALA A 641 -34.14 14.67 20.20
N ASP A 642 -35.38 14.89 19.79
CA ASP A 642 -36.07 14.03 18.83
C ASP A 642 -35.48 14.22 17.43
N GLN A 643 -35.15 15.44 17.04
CA GLN A 643 -34.47 15.75 15.77
C GLN A 643 -33.09 15.12 15.71
N LEU A 644 -32.29 15.27 16.77
CA LEU A 644 -30.95 14.68 16.85
C LEU A 644 -31.01 13.14 16.85
N ALA A 645 -32.00 12.56 17.56
CA ALA A 645 -32.23 11.12 17.54
C ALA A 645 -32.52 10.63 16.13
N GLU A 646 -33.52 11.21 15.45
CA GLU A 646 -33.98 10.77 14.15
C GLU A 646 -32.93 10.95 13.05
N THR A 647 -32.22 12.07 13.01
CA THR A 647 -31.34 12.41 11.89
C THR A 647 -29.90 11.94 12.04
N THR A 648 -29.40 11.83 13.30
CA THR A 648 -27.96 11.70 13.55
C THR A 648 -27.60 10.48 14.41
N MET A 649 -28.52 9.99 15.30
CA MET A 649 -28.18 8.93 16.23
C MET A 649 -28.88 7.59 15.91
N ASP A 650 -30.11 7.59 15.33
CA ASP A 650 -30.80 6.34 14.99
C ASP A 650 -30.09 5.62 13.83
N PRO A 651 -29.63 4.38 14.02
CA PRO A 651 -28.96 3.60 12.98
C PRO A 651 -29.74 3.44 11.67
N ARG A 652 -31.08 3.57 11.71
CA ARG A 652 -31.94 3.39 10.54
C ARG A 652 -31.95 4.58 9.58
N HIS A 653 -31.69 5.79 10.11
CA HIS A 653 -31.88 7.03 9.34
C HIS A 653 -30.61 7.87 9.28
N ARG A 654 -29.70 7.74 10.27
CA ARG A 654 -28.47 8.54 10.35
C ARG A 654 -27.53 8.30 9.17
N MET A 655 -26.82 9.33 8.80
CA MET A 655 -25.69 9.24 7.89
C MET A 655 -24.37 9.29 8.64
N LEU A 656 -23.51 8.30 8.38
CA LEU A 656 -22.16 8.23 8.91
C LEU A 656 -21.16 8.17 7.76
N ARG A 657 -20.16 9.04 7.80
CA ARG A 657 -19.00 8.97 6.93
C ARG A 657 -17.95 8.08 7.60
N ARG A 658 -17.69 6.90 7.04
CA ARG A 658 -16.60 6.04 7.50
C ARG A 658 -15.26 6.66 7.14
N ILE A 659 -14.35 6.75 8.11
CA ILE A 659 -13.00 7.21 7.89
C ILE A 659 -12.16 6.01 7.42
N ARG A 660 -11.42 6.20 6.34
CA ARG A 660 -10.55 5.18 5.73
C ARG A 660 -9.18 5.78 5.47
N ILE A 661 -8.18 4.95 5.52
CA ILE A 661 -6.84 5.24 5.03
C ILE A 661 -6.73 4.47 3.71
N GLU A 662 -6.97 5.16 2.60
CA GLU A 662 -6.88 4.58 1.25
C GLU A 662 -5.41 4.55 0.79
N ASP A 663 -4.68 5.60 1.12
CA ASP A 663 -3.24 5.73 0.90
C ASP A 663 -2.58 6.22 2.20
N ALA A 664 -1.75 5.37 2.80
CA ALA A 664 -1.09 5.67 4.08
C ALA A 664 -0.06 6.80 3.95
N GLU A 665 0.56 6.92 2.78
CA GLU A 665 1.55 7.96 2.50
C GLU A 665 0.88 9.32 2.30
N ALA A 666 -0.17 9.37 1.49
CA ALA A 666 -0.96 10.59 1.29
C ALA A 666 -1.59 11.08 2.60
N ALA A 667 -2.05 10.15 3.46
CA ALA A 667 -2.56 10.48 4.78
C ALA A 667 -1.47 11.10 5.68
N GLU A 668 -0.27 10.53 5.72
CA GLU A 668 0.85 11.07 6.49
C GLU A 668 1.27 12.46 5.99
N GLN A 669 1.35 12.63 4.67
CA GLN A 669 1.64 13.95 4.06
C GLN A 669 0.56 14.98 4.45
N ALA A 670 -0.71 14.62 4.39
CA ALA A 670 -1.81 15.50 4.76
C ALA A 670 -1.74 15.92 6.23
N PHE A 671 -1.51 14.98 7.16
CA PHE A 671 -1.36 15.30 8.58
C PHE A 671 -0.11 16.13 8.85
N SER A 672 1.02 15.83 8.20
CA SER A 672 2.26 16.61 8.33
C SER A 672 2.09 18.03 7.79
N LEU A 673 1.42 18.20 6.65
CA LEU A 673 1.14 19.50 6.04
C LEU A 673 0.18 20.33 6.90
N LEU A 674 -0.97 19.75 7.29
CA LEU A 674 -2.04 20.49 7.94
C LEU A 674 -1.79 20.69 9.44
N MET A 675 -1.22 19.70 10.13
CA MET A 675 -1.08 19.65 11.58
C MET A 675 0.37 19.78 12.06
N GLY A 676 1.35 19.67 11.18
CA GLY A 676 2.78 19.73 11.48
C GLY A 676 3.26 21.11 11.96
N ALA A 677 4.53 21.21 12.35
CA ALA A 677 5.15 22.45 12.85
C ALA A 677 5.42 23.47 11.76
N GLU A 678 5.69 23.02 10.54
CA GLU A 678 6.03 23.87 9.40
C GLU A 678 4.84 24.71 8.94
N VAL A 679 5.03 26.04 8.89
CA VAL A 679 3.97 26.98 8.52
C VAL A 679 3.98 27.29 7.02
N ALA A 680 5.17 27.35 6.42
CA ALA A 680 5.32 27.76 5.01
C ALA A 680 4.60 26.81 4.03
N PRO A 681 4.76 25.47 4.08
CA PRO A 681 4.05 24.57 3.19
C PRO A 681 2.52 24.65 3.35
N ARG A 682 2.04 24.85 4.58
CA ARG A 682 0.60 25.01 4.85
C ARG A 682 0.06 26.28 4.25
N LYS A 683 0.80 27.40 4.34
CA LYS A 683 0.43 28.67 3.72
C LYS A 683 0.37 28.55 2.20
N GLU A 684 1.34 27.89 1.59
CA GLU A 684 1.37 27.63 0.14
C GLU A 684 0.16 26.78 -0.29
N PHE A 685 -0.15 25.72 0.46
CA PHE A 685 -1.31 24.88 0.20
C PHE A 685 -2.63 25.66 0.26
N ILE A 686 -2.81 26.54 1.26
CA ILE A 686 -3.99 27.39 1.39
C ILE A 686 -4.08 28.37 0.21
N ILE A 687 -2.98 29.00 -0.18
CA ILE A 687 -2.95 29.94 -1.31
C ILE A 687 -3.26 29.22 -2.62
N ALA A 688 -2.67 28.04 -2.84
CA ALA A 688 -2.92 27.23 -4.03
C ALA A 688 -4.38 26.74 -4.12
N GLY A 689 -5.02 26.44 -2.98
CA GLY A 689 -6.40 25.98 -2.91
C GLY A 689 -7.45 27.11 -2.84
N ALA A 690 -7.04 28.37 -2.69
CA ALA A 690 -7.96 29.49 -2.46
C ALA A 690 -8.99 29.70 -3.59
N HIS A 691 -8.65 29.32 -4.83
CA HIS A 691 -9.55 29.40 -5.98
C HIS A 691 -10.65 28.33 -5.99
N GLN A 692 -10.52 27.29 -5.15
CA GLN A 692 -11.49 26.19 -5.02
C GLN A 692 -12.46 26.43 -3.85
N LEU A 693 -12.26 27.48 -3.07
CA LEU A 693 -13.13 27.84 -1.97
C LEU A 693 -14.43 28.43 -2.51
N ASP A 694 -15.51 27.71 -2.23
CA ASP A 694 -16.86 28.21 -2.41
C ASP A 694 -17.13 29.22 -1.27
N GLN A 695 -17.42 30.47 -1.62
CA GLN A 695 -17.64 31.55 -0.64
C GLN A 695 -18.80 31.25 0.32
N ASP A 696 -19.76 30.41 -0.11
CA ASP A 696 -20.91 29.99 0.70
C ASP A 696 -20.54 29.00 1.83
N ASN A 697 -19.34 28.45 1.79
CA ASN A 697 -18.81 27.54 2.81
C ASN A 697 -17.89 28.22 3.84
N ILE A 698 -17.72 29.54 3.75
CA ILE A 698 -16.93 30.31 4.69
C ILE A 698 -17.89 31.10 5.57
N ASP A 699 -18.05 30.64 6.81
CA ASP A 699 -18.72 31.45 7.85
C ASP A 699 -17.80 32.64 8.19
N ILE A 700 -18.04 33.80 7.62
CA ILE A 700 -17.47 35.10 8.01
C ILE A 700 -18.44 35.79 8.96
#